data_04941b417642b669201657ff4518352b
#
_entry.id   04941b417642b669201657ff4518352b
#
_cell.length_a   1.000
_cell.length_b   1.000
_cell.length_c   1.000
_cell.angle_alpha   90.00
_cell.angle_beta   90.00
_cell.angle_gamma   90.00
#
_symmetry.space_group_name_H-M   'P 1'
#
loop_
_entity.id
_entity.type
_entity.pdbx_description
1 polymer ?
#
loop_
_entity_poly.entity_id
_entity_poly.type
_entity_poly.pdbx_seq_one_letter_code
_entity_poly.pdbx_strand_id
1 'polypeptide(L)'
;MQSKIKAFINLKKLTFLPNWTILFIDFVISALVATSNYAVFKFLGVQFYNVLPSFARITILLGLLLFYFIIFKTHYGIIRYSNLKDATRIFKAVFFTFITIAVFDTIYFLQYGTHVFVLMQIFFSTLLICFTLVSFRIFIKTLFKYFTGIEDQKKAKNIVIVGVNSTTIALGEALVNDSSTYKLRFFIDKNKYLNDKKILGIPVIATSNSITAILRYNKIKHIVLIKNYLPEKEELELLNNCLRHKINVYNAKLVSDFDSDVNTAKSLKKYTINELMFRDTISIDNPSVIDMFRKKTILVTGGAGSIGSEIVNQIAEFKPKRIVVLDQAETPLNSIQLKIAAAFPNITCEFELVDITNFMEIEMIFEKYSPDIVFHAAAYKHVPLLESNFMQAIKVNVFGTKNVLDAALKYNTKRFVFISTDKAVNPTNIMGASKRIAEIIAQSSFFKQNGNQQLQIIITRFGNVLGSNGSVVNLFEEQIQKGGPITVTHPEINRFFMTIPEACKLVLEAGTMGAGGEIFVFDMGTPIFIKDLAEKMIRLSGKEPYKDIDIVYTGLRPGEKLYEELLADSSKTLPTYHSKILIAQDPIHSHEIVGAFLDKLNQSTFTTKNDLIEAVKEIVPEFIQMPEEQSAT
;
A
#
# COMPACT_ATOMS: atom_id res chain seq x y z
N MET A 1 -33.39 24.36 25.37
CA MET A 1 -32.80 23.67 26.55
C MET A 1 -31.45 22.98 26.21
N GLN A 2 -31.32 22.30 25.08
CA GLN A 2 -30.04 21.65 24.66
C GLN A 2 -28.88 22.62 24.40
N SER A 3 -29.14 23.86 23.88
CA SER A 3 -28.08 24.85 23.64
C SER A 3 -27.50 25.48 24.91
N LYS A 4 -28.29 25.60 25.98
CA LYS A 4 -27.82 26.13 27.27
C LYS A 4 -27.00 25.12 28.07
N ILE A 5 -27.24 23.82 27.91
CA ILE A 5 -26.42 22.76 28.51
C ILE A 5 -25.08 22.65 27.83
N LYS A 6 -24.99 22.91 26.50
CA LYS A 6 -23.72 22.99 25.76
C LYS A 6 -22.79 24.13 26.21
N ALA A 7 -23.34 25.26 26.66
CA ALA A 7 -22.58 26.41 27.16
C ALA A 7 -22.01 26.17 28.56
N PHE A 8 -22.64 25.33 29.37
CA PHE A 8 -22.27 25.10 30.77
C PHE A 8 -21.17 24.03 30.91
N ILE A 9 -21.05 23.09 29.98
CA ILE A 9 -20.03 22.06 30.01
C ILE A 9 -19.23 22.16 28.69
N ASN A 10 -18.12 22.88 28.72
CA ASN A 10 -17.20 22.93 27.61
C ASN A 10 -16.43 21.57 27.54
N LEU A 11 -17.18 20.53 27.12
CA LEU A 11 -16.75 19.13 27.09
C LEU A 11 -15.44 18.89 26.34
N LYS A 12 -15.06 19.79 25.42
CA LYS A 12 -13.74 19.76 24.76
C LYS A 12 -12.59 20.12 25.71
N LYS A 13 -12.83 20.88 26.79
CA LYS A 13 -11.81 21.18 27.81
C LYS A 13 -11.66 20.09 28.87
N LEU A 14 -12.65 19.20 29.01
CA LEU A 14 -12.62 18.04 29.93
C LEU A 14 -11.90 16.80 29.35
N THR A 15 -11.09 16.99 28.31
CA THR A 15 -10.44 15.86 27.61
C THR A 15 -9.44 15.10 28.48
N PHE A 16 -8.81 15.74 29.45
CA PHE A 16 -7.86 15.09 30.38
C PHE A 16 -8.00 15.67 31.78
N LEU A 17 -8.75 14.97 32.64
CA LEU A 17 -8.76 15.29 34.07
C LEU A 17 -7.40 14.87 34.68
N PRO A 18 -6.78 15.72 35.52
CA PRO A 18 -5.61 15.33 36.28
C PRO A 18 -5.87 14.10 37.15
N ASN A 19 -4.89 13.24 37.33
CA ASN A 19 -5.05 12.00 38.11
C ASN A 19 -5.56 12.25 39.55
N TRP A 20 -5.13 13.34 40.18
CA TRP A 20 -5.60 13.69 41.52
C TRP A 20 -7.10 14.03 41.59
N THR A 21 -7.68 14.58 40.51
CA THR A 21 -9.11 14.89 40.43
C THR A 21 -9.93 13.60 40.39
N ILE A 22 -9.47 12.58 39.68
CA ILE A 22 -10.12 11.26 39.63
C ILE A 22 -10.08 10.60 41.00
N LEU A 23 -8.92 10.65 41.67
CA LEU A 23 -8.77 10.13 43.04
C LEU A 23 -9.68 10.83 44.02
N PHE A 24 -9.80 12.16 43.91
CA PHE A 24 -10.71 12.96 44.76
C PHE A 24 -12.17 12.60 44.53
N ILE A 25 -12.62 12.43 43.30
CA ILE A 25 -13.99 11.99 42.99
C ILE A 25 -14.25 10.59 43.54
N ASP A 26 -13.34 9.63 43.33
CA ASP A 26 -13.48 8.27 43.86
C ASP A 26 -13.55 8.29 45.42
N PHE A 27 -12.76 9.15 46.07
CA PHE A 27 -12.78 9.34 47.52
C PHE A 27 -14.08 9.93 48.01
N VAL A 28 -14.59 10.99 47.38
CA VAL A 28 -15.88 11.64 47.77
C VAL A 28 -17.03 10.68 47.60
N ILE A 29 -17.11 9.93 46.51
CA ILE A 29 -18.15 8.90 46.30
C ILE A 29 -18.05 7.84 47.39
N SER A 30 -16.86 7.37 47.71
CA SER A 30 -16.64 6.36 48.74
C SER A 30 -17.05 6.86 50.14
N ALA A 31 -16.76 8.13 50.47
CA ALA A 31 -17.15 8.74 51.72
C ALA A 31 -18.69 8.87 51.87
N LEU A 32 -19.35 9.32 50.80
CA LEU A 32 -20.82 9.39 50.77
C LEU A 32 -21.47 8.01 50.94
N VAL A 33 -20.97 6.99 50.26
CA VAL A 33 -21.50 5.64 50.36
C VAL A 33 -21.24 5.05 51.74
N ALA A 34 -20.03 5.21 52.31
CA ALA A 34 -19.70 4.69 53.63
C ALA A 34 -20.56 5.33 54.76
N THR A 35 -20.73 6.67 54.72
CA THR A 35 -21.54 7.40 55.70
C THR A 35 -23.03 7.05 55.57
N SER A 36 -23.57 6.97 54.37
CA SER A 36 -24.96 6.56 54.13
C SER A 36 -25.22 5.13 54.60
N ASN A 37 -24.31 4.20 54.27
CA ASN A 37 -24.44 2.81 54.72
C ASN A 37 -24.37 2.69 56.25
N TYR A 38 -23.47 3.45 56.89
CA TYR A 38 -23.41 3.51 58.34
C TYR A 38 -24.75 4.01 58.95
N ALA A 39 -25.35 5.06 58.40
CA ALA A 39 -26.63 5.60 58.85
C ALA A 39 -27.77 4.57 58.70
N VAL A 40 -27.80 3.82 57.61
CA VAL A 40 -28.77 2.74 57.38
C VAL A 40 -28.64 1.64 58.42
N PHE A 41 -27.43 1.15 58.71
CA PHE A 41 -27.21 0.10 59.71
C PHE A 41 -27.62 0.59 61.12
N LYS A 42 -27.33 1.86 61.45
CA LYS A 42 -27.77 2.47 62.69
C LYS A 42 -29.30 2.56 62.77
N PHE A 43 -29.98 2.93 61.70
CA PHE A 43 -31.43 2.98 61.61
C PHE A 43 -32.07 1.58 61.74
N LEU A 44 -31.45 0.55 61.26
CA LEU A 44 -31.83 -0.86 61.36
C LEU A 44 -31.62 -1.44 62.79
N GLY A 45 -31.16 -0.62 63.74
CA GLY A 45 -30.97 -1.03 65.14
C GLY A 45 -29.73 -1.86 65.41
N VAL A 46 -28.75 -1.92 64.43
CA VAL A 46 -27.49 -2.64 64.62
C VAL A 46 -26.68 -1.93 65.74
N GLN A 47 -26.36 -2.67 66.78
CA GLN A 47 -25.51 -2.17 67.87
C GLN A 47 -24.08 -2.14 67.44
N PHE A 48 -23.41 -0.98 67.53
CA PHE A 48 -22.00 -0.81 67.23
C PHE A 48 -21.20 -0.89 68.52
N TYR A 49 -20.05 -1.55 68.45
CA TYR A 49 -19.13 -1.67 69.56
C TYR A 49 -18.61 -0.30 70.03
N ASN A 50 -18.49 -0.09 71.35
CA ASN A 50 -18.09 1.19 71.94
C ASN A 50 -16.58 1.43 72.02
N VAL A 51 -15.78 0.56 71.41
CA VAL A 51 -14.30 0.65 71.41
C VAL A 51 -13.78 1.90 70.67
N LEU A 52 -14.42 2.26 69.58
CA LEU A 52 -14.08 3.46 68.80
C LEU A 52 -15.33 4.27 68.47
N PRO A 53 -15.25 5.61 68.44
CA PRO A 53 -16.35 6.45 67.96
C PRO A 53 -16.64 6.19 66.49
N SER A 54 -17.88 6.36 66.09
CA SER A 54 -18.36 6.11 64.71
C SER A 54 -17.55 6.84 63.65
N PHE A 55 -17.17 8.08 63.94
CA PHE A 55 -16.34 8.89 63.05
C PHE A 55 -15.00 8.23 62.82
N ALA A 56 -14.30 7.75 63.86
CA ALA A 56 -12.99 7.11 63.75
C ALA A 56 -13.05 5.85 62.88
N ARG A 57 -14.09 5.02 63.00
CA ARG A 57 -14.29 3.82 62.19
C ARG A 57 -14.44 4.13 60.69
N ILE A 58 -15.25 5.16 60.35
CA ILE A 58 -15.40 5.60 58.95
C ILE A 58 -14.08 6.18 58.43
N THR A 59 -13.37 6.96 59.24
CA THR A 59 -12.06 7.55 58.84
C THR A 59 -11.02 6.47 58.56
N ILE A 60 -10.96 5.41 59.39
CA ILE A 60 -10.05 4.28 59.16
C ILE A 60 -10.40 3.55 57.87
N LEU A 61 -11.69 3.27 57.61
CA LEU A 61 -12.14 2.65 56.36
C LEU A 61 -11.71 3.48 55.16
N LEU A 62 -11.98 4.80 55.16
CA LEU A 62 -11.64 5.68 54.04
C LEU A 62 -10.14 5.88 53.87
N GLY A 63 -9.38 5.93 54.98
CA GLY A 63 -7.93 6.04 54.94
C GLY A 63 -7.28 4.81 54.30
N LEU A 64 -7.68 3.62 54.68
CA LEU A 64 -7.22 2.38 54.09
C LEU A 64 -7.64 2.25 52.62
N LEU A 65 -8.87 2.65 52.29
CA LEU A 65 -9.35 2.64 50.92
C LEU A 65 -8.53 3.59 50.05
N LEU A 66 -8.24 4.79 50.51
CA LEU A 66 -7.41 5.75 49.81
C LEU A 66 -5.97 5.22 49.59
N PHE A 67 -5.41 4.57 50.63
CA PHE A 67 -4.12 3.93 50.55
C PHE A 67 -4.08 2.87 49.44
N TYR A 68 -5.09 1.99 49.38
CA TYR A 68 -5.16 0.97 48.33
C TYR A 68 -5.52 1.55 46.95
N PHE A 69 -6.27 2.66 46.86
CA PHE A 69 -6.48 3.36 45.58
C PHE A 69 -5.17 3.86 44.98
N ILE A 70 -4.23 4.34 45.82
CA ILE A 70 -2.91 4.78 45.39
C ILE A 70 -2.06 3.59 44.97
N ILE A 71 -2.01 2.51 45.74
CA ILE A 71 -1.22 1.28 45.44
C ILE A 71 -1.67 0.66 44.13
N PHE A 72 -2.97 0.43 43.94
CA PHE A 72 -3.49 -0.20 42.74
C PHE A 72 -3.69 0.77 41.57
N LYS A 73 -3.28 2.05 41.75
CA LYS A 73 -3.32 3.06 40.68
C LYS A 73 -4.67 3.19 40.00
N THR A 74 -5.77 3.20 40.80
CA THR A 74 -7.15 3.30 40.29
C THR A 74 -7.39 4.59 39.53
N HIS A 75 -6.67 5.65 39.85
CA HIS A 75 -6.76 6.99 39.30
C HIS A 75 -5.94 7.22 37.99
N TYR A 76 -5.18 6.22 37.51
CA TYR A 76 -4.37 6.34 36.29
C TYR A 76 -5.18 6.10 34.99
N GLY A 77 -6.43 5.66 35.08
CA GLY A 77 -7.29 5.43 33.94
C GLY A 77 -8.04 6.69 33.49
N ILE A 78 -8.20 6.88 32.18
CA ILE A 78 -9.09 7.93 31.64
C ILE A 78 -10.53 7.44 31.78
N ILE A 79 -11.36 8.12 32.61
CA ILE A 79 -12.73 7.66 32.98
C ILE A 79 -13.58 7.32 31.74
N ARG A 80 -13.49 8.11 30.67
CA ARG A 80 -14.27 7.91 29.44
C ARG A 80 -13.88 6.66 28.64
N TYR A 81 -12.67 6.11 28.85
CA TYR A 81 -12.16 4.89 28.19
C TYR A 81 -12.04 3.72 29.16
N SER A 82 -12.66 3.83 30.35
CA SER A 82 -12.61 2.77 31.35
C SER A 82 -12.94 1.40 30.77
N ASN A 83 -12.08 0.43 31.06
CA ASN A 83 -12.18 -0.94 30.60
C ASN A 83 -12.21 -1.93 31.78
N LEU A 84 -12.25 -3.23 31.48
CA LEU A 84 -12.29 -4.29 32.49
C LEU A 84 -11.07 -4.22 33.44
N LYS A 85 -9.89 -3.77 32.96
CA LYS A 85 -8.70 -3.61 33.81
C LYS A 85 -8.87 -2.56 34.89
N ASP A 86 -9.61 -1.47 34.60
CA ASP A 86 -9.87 -0.42 35.61
C ASP A 86 -10.85 -0.91 36.66
N ALA A 87 -11.90 -1.66 36.27
CA ALA A 87 -12.80 -2.31 37.19
C ALA A 87 -12.09 -3.31 38.11
N THR A 88 -11.15 -4.11 37.58
CA THR A 88 -10.36 -5.04 38.39
C THR A 88 -9.41 -4.33 39.36
N ARG A 89 -8.89 -3.15 39.04
CA ARG A 89 -8.10 -2.32 39.99
C ARG A 89 -8.93 -1.83 41.15
N ILE A 90 -10.15 -1.33 40.89
CA ILE A 90 -11.09 -0.91 41.93
C ILE A 90 -11.47 -2.10 42.81
N PHE A 91 -11.81 -3.24 42.21
CA PHE A 91 -12.14 -4.46 42.96
C PHE A 91 -11.00 -4.89 43.89
N LYS A 92 -9.75 -4.93 43.40
CA LYS A 92 -8.60 -5.25 44.24
C LYS A 92 -8.45 -4.28 45.40
N ALA A 93 -8.54 -2.97 45.18
CA ALA A 93 -8.38 -1.98 46.22
C ALA A 93 -9.44 -2.18 47.33
N VAL A 94 -10.71 -2.33 46.96
CA VAL A 94 -11.80 -2.55 47.87
C VAL A 94 -11.66 -3.89 48.62
N PHE A 95 -11.31 -4.95 47.92
CA PHE A 95 -11.13 -6.28 48.51
C PHE A 95 -10.00 -6.28 49.57
N PHE A 96 -8.85 -5.71 49.27
CA PHE A 96 -7.74 -5.62 50.23
C PHE A 96 -8.07 -4.71 51.40
N THR A 97 -8.88 -3.64 51.22
CA THR A 97 -9.37 -2.82 52.31
C THR A 97 -10.23 -3.64 53.29
N PHE A 98 -11.17 -4.43 52.78
CA PHE A 98 -12.00 -5.30 53.61
C PHE A 98 -11.16 -6.34 54.35
N ILE A 99 -10.28 -7.05 53.68
CA ILE A 99 -9.40 -8.06 54.29
C ILE A 99 -8.54 -7.47 55.40
N THR A 100 -7.94 -6.30 55.18
CA THR A 100 -7.10 -5.64 56.19
C THR A 100 -7.90 -5.31 57.45
N ILE A 101 -9.10 -4.76 57.29
CA ILE A 101 -9.98 -4.46 58.45
C ILE A 101 -10.43 -5.74 59.15
N ALA A 102 -10.79 -6.79 58.39
CA ALA A 102 -11.24 -8.06 58.97
C ALA A 102 -10.11 -8.76 59.76
N VAL A 103 -8.91 -8.78 59.22
CA VAL A 103 -7.72 -9.33 59.91
C VAL A 103 -7.41 -8.54 61.19
N PHE A 104 -7.42 -7.20 61.09
CA PHE A 104 -7.20 -6.34 62.25
C PHE A 104 -8.27 -6.58 63.35
N ASP A 105 -9.55 -6.61 62.99
CA ASP A 105 -10.64 -6.84 63.94
C ASP A 105 -10.58 -8.22 64.60
N THR A 106 -10.19 -9.26 63.83
CA THR A 106 -10.00 -10.60 64.34
C THR A 106 -8.83 -10.68 65.32
N ILE A 107 -7.67 -10.06 65.01
CA ILE A 107 -6.51 -10.02 65.92
C ILE A 107 -6.88 -9.25 67.21
N TYR A 108 -7.56 -8.13 67.08
CA TYR A 108 -8.00 -7.33 68.22
C TYR A 108 -8.97 -8.11 69.10
N PHE A 109 -9.91 -8.84 68.52
CA PHE A 109 -10.84 -9.69 69.24
C PHE A 109 -10.12 -10.80 70.01
N LEU A 110 -9.15 -11.46 69.40
CA LEU A 110 -8.37 -12.49 70.06
C LEU A 110 -7.57 -11.95 71.26
N GLN A 111 -7.16 -10.67 71.23
CA GLN A 111 -6.37 -10.06 72.29
C GLN A 111 -7.22 -9.47 73.43
N TYR A 112 -8.35 -8.85 73.07
CA TYR A 112 -9.15 -8.04 74.01
C TYR A 112 -10.59 -8.56 74.26
N GLY A 113 -11.02 -9.62 73.56
CA GLY A 113 -12.34 -10.23 73.70
C GLY A 113 -13.50 -9.39 73.17
N THR A 114 -13.24 -8.27 72.48
CA THR A 114 -14.27 -7.38 71.94
C THR A 114 -13.94 -6.99 70.51
N HIS A 115 -14.95 -6.83 69.64
CA HIS A 115 -14.76 -6.36 68.24
C HIS A 115 -14.69 -4.82 68.19
N VAL A 116 -13.92 -4.30 67.24
CA VAL A 116 -13.87 -2.86 66.93
C VAL A 116 -14.84 -2.50 65.82
N PHE A 117 -15.01 -3.39 64.84
CA PHE A 117 -15.85 -3.19 63.67
C PHE A 117 -16.99 -4.20 63.64
N VAL A 118 -18.12 -3.78 63.07
CA VAL A 118 -19.20 -4.70 62.67
C VAL A 118 -18.84 -5.19 61.25
N LEU A 119 -18.21 -6.37 61.13
CA LEU A 119 -17.68 -6.88 59.87
C LEU A 119 -18.75 -6.94 58.78
N MET A 120 -19.98 -7.26 59.12
CA MET A 120 -21.10 -7.27 58.15
C MET A 120 -21.36 -5.88 57.58
N GLN A 121 -21.33 -4.83 58.37
CA GLN A 121 -21.47 -3.45 57.90
C GLN A 121 -20.31 -3.01 57.01
N ILE A 122 -19.06 -3.39 57.36
CA ILE A 122 -17.87 -3.11 56.53
C ILE A 122 -17.97 -3.85 55.22
N PHE A 123 -18.38 -5.12 55.20
CA PHE A 123 -18.59 -5.91 54.00
C PHE A 123 -19.58 -5.24 53.04
N PHE A 124 -20.76 -4.85 53.54
CA PHE A 124 -21.76 -4.17 52.71
C PHE A 124 -21.29 -2.80 52.26
N SER A 125 -20.55 -2.04 53.10
CA SER A 125 -19.98 -0.74 52.71
C SER A 125 -18.98 -0.89 51.56
N THR A 126 -18.05 -1.84 51.66
CA THR A 126 -17.05 -2.07 50.64
C THR A 126 -17.67 -2.59 49.35
N LEU A 127 -18.63 -3.51 49.43
CA LEU A 127 -19.36 -4.01 48.27
C LEU A 127 -20.13 -2.89 47.55
N LEU A 128 -20.82 -2.04 48.29
CA LEU A 128 -21.58 -0.92 47.73
C LEU A 128 -20.67 0.15 47.12
N ILE A 129 -19.52 0.44 47.75
CA ILE A 129 -18.49 1.33 47.19
C ILE A 129 -17.97 0.79 45.83
N CYS A 130 -17.64 -0.50 45.77
CA CYS A 130 -17.19 -1.13 44.53
C CYS A 130 -18.22 -1.00 43.41
N PHE A 131 -19.47 -1.37 43.71
CA PHE A 131 -20.57 -1.28 42.74
C PHE A 131 -20.83 0.15 42.28
N THR A 132 -20.83 1.13 43.18
CA THR A 132 -21.10 2.53 42.88
C THR A 132 -19.99 3.13 42.02
N LEU A 133 -18.72 2.86 42.33
CA LEU A 133 -17.58 3.36 41.55
C LEU A 133 -17.53 2.77 40.13
N VAL A 134 -17.76 1.47 39.97
CA VAL A 134 -17.80 0.82 38.66
C VAL A 134 -18.98 1.35 37.85
N SER A 135 -20.18 1.44 38.46
CA SER A 135 -21.39 1.99 37.84
C SER A 135 -21.18 3.44 37.40
N PHE A 136 -20.57 4.27 38.24
CA PHE A 136 -20.23 5.66 37.92
C PHE A 136 -19.33 5.75 36.70
N ARG A 137 -18.28 4.92 36.60
CA ARG A 137 -17.38 4.91 35.43
C ARG A 137 -18.11 4.49 34.14
N ILE A 138 -18.97 3.46 34.20
CA ILE A 138 -19.80 3.02 33.08
C ILE A 138 -20.77 4.15 32.67
N PHE A 139 -21.38 4.81 33.63
CA PHE A 139 -22.30 5.93 33.39
C PHE A 139 -21.61 7.09 32.67
N ILE A 140 -20.48 7.54 33.18
CA ILE A 140 -19.71 8.62 32.53
C ILE A 140 -19.26 8.23 31.09
N LYS A 141 -18.79 7.01 30.88
CA LYS A 141 -18.43 6.48 29.56
C LYS A 141 -19.63 6.51 28.59
N THR A 142 -20.80 6.07 29.06
CA THR A 142 -22.02 6.03 28.25
C THR A 142 -22.53 7.43 27.95
N LEU A 143 -22.52 8.32 28.97
CA LEU A 143 -22.92 9.72 28.84
C LEU A 143 -22.01 10.46 27.82
N PHE A 144 -20.71 10.27 27.91
CA PHE A 144 -19.76 10.87 26.97
C PHE A 144 -20.01 10.36 25.54
N LYS A 145 -20.19 9.05 25.35
CA LYS A 145 -20.53 8.46 24.06
C LYS A 145 -21.84 8.99 23.49
N TYR A 146 -22.84 9.22 24.36
CA TYR A 146 -24.12 9.80 23.95
C TYR A 146 -23.96 11.25 23.44
N PHE A 147 -23.24 12.11 24.16
CA PHE A 147 -23.09 13.52 23.81
C PHE A 147 -22.13 13.76 22.63
N THR A 148 -21.08 12.96 22.47
CA THR A 148 -20.14 13.10 21.35
C THR A 148 -20.64 12.43 20.06
N GLY A 149 -21.46 11.39 20.16
CA GLY A 149 -21.96 10.63 19.00
C GLY A 149 -23.13 11.27 18.24
N ILE A 150 -23.83 12.28 18.78
CA ILE A 150 -25.06 12.79 18.17
C ILE A 150 -24.81 13.73 16.97
N GLU A 151 -23.72 14.48 16.96
CA GLU A 151 -23.44 15.45 15.87
C GLU A 151 -22.82 14.81 14.63
N ASP A 152 -21.99 13.79 14.80
CA ASP A 152 -21.26 13.15 13.69
C ASP A 152 -22.09 12.06 12.97
N GLN A 153 -23.06 11.43 13.65
CA GLN A 153 -23.86 10.34 13.06
C GLN A 153 -24.81 10.77 11.93
N LYS A 154 -25.21 12.04 11.84
CA LYS A 154 -26.13 12.51 10.77
C LYS A 154 -25.46 12.58 9.39
N LYS A 155 -24.12 12.61 9.32
CA LYS A 155 -23.35 12.69 8.06
C LYS A 155 -22.59 11.40 7.73
N ALA A 156 -22.56 10.42 8.64
CA ALA A 156 -21.81 9.19 8.46
C ALA A 156 -22.39 8.32 7.33
N LYS A 157 -21.51 7.82 6.46
CA LYS A 157 -21.85 6.95 5.33
C LYS A 157 -22.03 5.51 5.82
N ASN A 158 -23.11 4.84 5.40
CA ASN A 158 -23.34 3.44 5.73
C ASN A 158 -22.30 2.56 5.02
N ILE A 159 -21.58 1.72 5.76
CA ILE A 159 -20.56 0.82 5.26
C ILE A 159 -20.82 -0.62 5.74
N VAL A 160 -20.38 -1.59 4.96
CA VAL A 160 -20.49 -3.02 5.23
C VAL A 160 -19.12 -3.66 5.06
N ILE A 161 -18.80 -4.65 5.89
CA ILE A 161 -17.56 -5.42 5.79
C ILE A 161 -17.89 -6.82 5.28
N VAL A 162 -17.14 -7.28 4.27
CA VAL A 162 -17.26 -8.65 3.73
C VAL A 162 -16.22 -9.53 4.41
N GLY A 163 -16.71 -10.62 5.01
CA GLY A 163 -15.94 -11.60 5.75
C GLY A 163 -15.97 -11.39 7.27
N VAL A 164 -15.82 -12.49 7.98
CA VAL A 164 -15.71 -12.52 9.45
C VAL A 164 -14.45 -13.29 9.84
N ASN A 165 -13.39 -12.54 10.16
CA ASN A 165 -12.13 -13.06 10.71
C ASN A 165 -11.55 -12.05 11.72
N SER A 166 -10.41 -12.34 12.33
CA SER A 166 -9.77 -11.46 13.31
C SER A 166 -9.54 -10.04 12.78
N THR A 167 -9.10 -9.92 11.53
CA THR A 167 -8.81 -8.64 10.86
C THR A 167 -10.08 -7.82 10.63
N THR A 168 -11.16 -8.45 10.11
CA THR A 168 -12.44 -7.78 9.85
C THR A 168 -13.12 -7.36 11.15
N ILE A 169 -12.98 -8.15 12.24
CA ILE A 169 -13.50 -7.84 13.56
C ILE A 169 -12.76 -6.63 14.15
N ALA A 170 -11.43 -6.60 14.07
CA ALA A 170 -10.63 -5.45 14.54
C ALA A 170 -10.98 -4.16 13.77
N LEU A 171 -11.12 -4.25 12.45
CA LEU A 171 -11.59 -3.13 11.62
C LEU A 171 -13.01 -2.70 12.02
N GLY A 172 -13.91 -3.65 12.25
CA GLY A 172 -15.27 -3.40 12.70
C GLY A 172 -15.30 -2.68 14.04
N GLU A 173 -14.46 -3.09 15.00
CA GLU A 173 -14.30 -2.43 16.30
C GLU A 173 -13.82 -0.98 16.14
N ALA A 174 -12.84 -0.76 15.30
CA ALA A 174 -12.31 0.57 15.01
C ALA A 174 -13.40 1.49 14.38
N LEU A 175 -14.19 0.99 13.42
CA LEU A 175 -15.30 1.73 12.80
C LEU A 175 -16.49 1.98 13.76
N VAL A 176 -16.73 1.09 14.71
CA VAL A 176 -17.76 1.28 15.75
C VAL A 176 -17.31 2.32 16.75
N ASN A 177 -16.02 2.36 17.09
CA ASN A 177 -15.44 3.34 18.01
C ASN A 177 -15.32 4.74 17.40
N ASP A 178 -14.99 4.82 16.09
CA ASP A 178 -14.95 6.06 15.30
C ASP A 178 -16.03 6.04 14.20
N SER A 179 -17.27 6.38 14.58
CA SER A 179 -18.41 6.42 13.65
C SER A 179 -18.61 7.78 12.98
N SER A 180 -17.60 8.67 13.00
CA SER A 180 -17.70 10.04 12.46
C SER A 180 -17.86 10.07 10.95
N THR A 181 -17.14 9.22 10.23
CA THR A 181 -17.13 9.18 8.75
C THR A 181 -17.96 8.02 8.19
N TYR A 182 -17.83 6.84 8.80
CA TYR A 182 -18.53 5.63 8.36
C TYR A 182 -19.28 4.97 9.52
N LYS A 183 -20.50 4.47 9.22
CA LYS A 183 -21.33 3.72 10.16
C LYS A 183 -21.43 2.28 9.69
N LEU A 184 -20.83 1.35 10.41
CA LEU A 184 -20.92 -0.07 10.12
C LEU A 184 -22.36 -0.56 10.35
N ARG A 185 -22.96 -1.17 9.31
CA ARG A 185 -24.36 -1.63 9.34
C ARG A 185 -24.47 -3.10 9.63
N PHE A 186 -23.69 -3.93 8.94
CA PHE A 186 -23.66 -5.37 9.13
C PHE A 186 -22.36 -5.94 8.52
N PHE A 187 -22.04 -7.17 8.89
CA PHE A 187 -21.05 -8.00 8.24
C PHE A 187 -21.74 -8.92 7.24
N ILE A 188 -21.07 -9.28 6.14
CA ILE A 188 -21.53 -10.32 5.21
C ILE A 188 -20.51 -11.45 5.25
N ASP A 189 -21.00 -12.71 5.36
CA ASP A 189 -20.15 -13.88 5.34
C ASP A 189 -20.82 -15.02 4.54
N LYS A 190 -20.01 -15.96 4.05
CA LYS A 190 -20.52 -17.17 3.39
C LYS A 190 -20.89 -18.28 4.36
N ASN A 191 -20.36 -18.23 5.58
CA ASN A 191 -20.60 -19.24 6.60
C ASN A 191 -22.01 -19.12 7.16
N LYS A 192 -22.88 -20.06 6.80
CA LYS A 192 -24.28 -20.11 7.23
C LYS A 192 -24.46 -20.16 8.77
N TYR A 193 -23.47 -20.67 9.51
CA TYR A 193 -23.51 -20.73 10.98
C TYR A 193 -23.39 -19.36 11.65
N LEU A 194 -23.00 -18.32 10.90
CA LEU A 194 -22.89 -16.96 11.38
C LEU A 194 -24.15 -16.13 11.16
N ASN A 195 -25.16 -16.68 10.46
CA ASN A 195 -26.39 -15.94 10.20
C ASN A 195 -27.09 -15.55 11.50
N ASP A 196 -27.60 -14.33 11.53
CA ASP A 196 -28.31 -13.71 12.69
C ASP A 196 -27.46 -13.58 13.96
N LYS A 197 -26.17 -13.94 13.95
CA LYS A 197 -25.25 -13.64 15.04
C LYS A 197 -24.87 -12.17 15.03
N LYS A 198 -24.50 -11.66 16.21
CA LYS A 198 -24.01 -10.29 16.37
C LYS A 198 -22.55 -10.29 16.79
N ILE A 199 -21.72 -9.55 16.07
CA ILE A 199 -20.31 -9.30 16.38
C ILE A 199 -20.20 -7.82 16.71
N LEU A 200 -19.66 -7.46 17.88
CA LEU A 200 -19.60 -6.08 18.38
C LEU A 200 -21.00 -5.40 18.46
N GLY A 201 -22.05 -6.18 18.64
CA GLY A 201 -23.43 -5.69 18.58
C GLY A 201 -23.98 -5.47 17.16
N ILE A 202 -23.19 -5.70 16.11
CA ILE A 202 -23.53 -5.53 14.70
C ILE A 202 -23.96 -6.89 14.10
N PRO A 203 -25.08 -6.97 13.37
CA PRO A 203 -25.56 -8.24 12.81
C PRO A 203 -24.65 -8.76 11.69
N VAL A 204 -24.60 -10.09 11.57
CA VAL A 204 -23.96 -10.79 10.45
C VAL A 204 -25.06 -11.33 9.55
N ILE A 205 -24.96 -11.07 8.25
CA ILE A 205 -25.83 -11.65 7.21
C ILE A 205 -25.03 -12.72 6.49
N ALA A 206 -25.40 -13.98 6.67
CA ALA A 206 -24.77 -15.06 5.93
C ALA A 206 -25.49 -15.26 4.59
N THR A 207 -24.73 -15.39 3.52
CA THR A 207 -25.30 -15.59 2.18
C THR A 207 -24.42 -16.48 1.31
N SER A 208 -25.09 -17.41 0.62
CA SER A 208 -24.53 -18.12 -0.54
C SER A 208 -24.90 -17.44 -1.86
N ASN A 209 -25.78 -16.43 -1.81
CA ASN A 209 -26.28 -15.70 -2.98
C ASN A 209 -25.44 -14.44 -3.24
N SER A 210 -25.81 -13.68 -4.27
CA SER A 210 -25.11 -12.45 -4.65
C SER A 210 -25.05 -11.42 -3.52
N ILE A 211 -23.84 -11.15 -3.04
CA ILE A 211 -23.56 -10.08 -2.06
C ILE A 211 -24.11 -8.75 -2.55
N THR A 212 -23.99 -8.47 -3.85
CA THR A 212 -24.46 -7.23 -4.48
C THR A 212 -25.98 -7.04 -4.33
N ALA A 213 -26.76 -8.12 -4.36
CA ALA A 213 -28.21 -8.05 -4.16
C ALA A 213 -28.55 -7.58 -2.74
N ILE A 214 -27.84 -8.08 -1.72
CA ILE A 214 -28.01 -7.66 -0.33
C ILE A 214 -27.63 -6.18 -0.13
N LEU A 215 -26.55 -5.75 -0.75
CA LEU A 215 -26.11 -4.35 -0.68
C LEU A 215 -27.14 -3.40 -1.29
N ARG A 216 -27.71 -3.78 -2.44
CA ARG A 216 -28.76 -2.99 -3.12
C ARG A 216 -30.04 -2.94 -2.29
N TYR A 217 -30.52 -4.08 -1.80
CA TYR A 217 -31.72 -4.16 -0.96
C TYR A 217 -31.60 -3.24 0.27
N ASN A 218 -30.44 -3.23 0.92
CA ASN A 218 -30.17 -2.40 2.10
C ASN A 218 -29.67 -0.98 1.76
N LYS A 219 -29.68 -0.56 0.50
CA LYS A 219 -29.23 0.76 0.01
C LYS A 219 -27.82 1.12 0.46
N ILE A 220 -26.92 0.13 0.52
CA ILE A 220 -25.53 0.31 0.90
C ILE A 220 -24.72 0.78 -0.32
N LYS A 221 -23.95 1.86 -0.13
CA LYS A 221 -23.07 2.44 -1.16
C LYS A 221 -21.58 2.28 -0.88
N HIS A 222 -21.22 1.70 0.25
CA HIS A 222 -19.82 1.56 0.68
C HIS A 222 -19.61 0.16 1.25
N ILE A 223 -18.61 -0.54 0.75
CA ILE A 223 -18.24 -1.89 1.20
C ILE A 223 -16.73 -1.97 1.41
N VAL A 224 -16.30 -2.74 2.40
CA VAL A 224 -14.90 -3.08 2.62
C VAL A 224 -14.70 -4.54 2.27
N LEU A 225 -13.71 -4.80 1.42
CA LEU A 225 -13.17 -6.12 1.15
C LEU A 225 -11.76 -6.21 1.73
N ILE A 226 -11.40 -7.35 2.29
CA ILE A 226 -10.02 -7.64 2.66
C ILE A 226 -9.44 -8.54 1.59
N LYS A 227 -8.28 -8.17 1.09
CA LYS A 227 -7.57 -8.93 0.05
C LYS A 227 -7.41 -10.40 0.48
N ASN A 228 -7.62 -11.32 -0.46
CA ASN A 228 -7.52 -12.77 -0.27
C ASN A 228 -8.58 -13.39 0.67
N TYR A 229 -9.66 -12.69 1.00
CA TYR A 229 -10.78 -13.29 1.75
C TYR A 229 -11.70 -14.13 0.85
N LEU A 230 -11.96 -13.66 -0.35
CA LEU A 230 -12.70 -14.40 -1.39
C LEU A 230 -11.70 -15.01 -2.39
N PRO A 231 -12.07 -16.13 -3.06
CA PRO A 231 -11.35 -16.58 -4.24
C PRO A 231 -11.27 -15.46 -5.29
N GLU A 232 -10.16 -15.33 -5.98
CA GLU A 232 -9.86 -14.22 -6.90
C GLU A 232 -10.98 -13.97 -7.93
N LYS A 233 -11.49 -15.05 -8.54
CA LYS A 233 -12.58 -14.98 -9.52
C LYS A 233 -13.86 -14.38 -8.93
N GLU A 234 -14.20 -14.74 -7.70
CA GLU A 234 -15.39 -14.22 -7.01
C GLU A 234 -15.20 -12.78 -6.53
N GLU A 235 -13.99 -12.45 -6.06
CA GLU A 235 -13.65 -11.08 -5.68
C GLU A 235 -13.77 -10.15 -6.89
N LEU A 236 -13.25 -10.57 -8.05
CA LEU A 236 -13.37 -9.85 -9.32
C LEU A 236 -14.82 -9.65 -9.76
N GLU A 237 -15.63 -10.71 -9.68
CA GLU A 237 -17.05 -10.64 -10.02
C GLU A 237 -17.80 -9.69 -9.08
N LEU A 238 -17.53 -9.76 -7.77
CA LEU A 238 -18.12 -8.87 -6.78
C LEU A 238 -17.72 -7.41 -7.04
N LEU A 239 -16.45 -7.14 -7.32
CA LEU A 239 -15.94 -5.81 -7.64
C LEU A 239 -16.60 -5.25 -8.89
N ASN A 240 -16.66 -6.01 -9.98
CA ASN A 240 -17.31 -5.59 -11.22
C ASN A 240 -18.80 -5.29 -11.00
N ASN A 241 -19.49 -6.12 -10.23
CA ASN A 241 -20.90 -5.92 -9.90
C ASN A 241 -21.09 -4.68 -8.98
N CYS A 242 -20.21 -4.45 -8.01
CA CYS A 242 -20.24 -3.25 -7.17
C CYS A 242 -20.05 -1.98 -8.01
N LEU A 243 -19.08 -1.98 -8.93
CA LEU A 243 -18.82 -0.86 -9.84
C LEU A 243 -20.02 -0.56 -10.75
N ARG A 244 -20.66 -1.60 -11.33
CA ARG A 244 -21.89 -1.44 -12.15
C ARG A 244 -23.04 -0.80 -11.38
N HIS A 245 -23.10 -1.04 -10.05
CA HIS A 245 -24.19 -0.51 -9.20
C HIS A 245 -23.76 0.72 -8.37
N LYS A 246 -22.67 1.40 -8.72
CA LYS A 246 -22.16 2.61 -8.04
C LYS A 246 -21.90 2.38 -6.54
N ILE A 247 -21.45 1.19 -6.16
CA ILE A 247 -21.05 0.84 -4.81
C ILE A 247 -19.55 1.05 -4.70
N ASN A 248 -19.10 1.94 -3.83
CA ASN A 248 -17.68 2.20 -3.58
C ASN A 248 -17.07 1.03 -2.80
N VAL A 249 -16.00 0.47 -3.32
CA VAL A 249 -15.26 -0.60 -2.68
C VAL A 249 -13.98 -0.05 -2.07
N TYR A 250 -13.70 -0.45 -0.86
CA TYR A 250 -12.51 -0.06 -0.10
C TYR A 250 -11.72 -1.31 0.26
N ASN A 251 -10.39 -1.19 0.20
CA ASN A 251 -9.47 -2.16 0.75
C ASN A 251 -8.99 -1.68 2.13
N ALA A 252 -8.86 -2.60 3.10
CA ALA A 252 -8.25 -2.31 4.39
C ALA A 252 -6.89 -3.02 4.48
N LYS A 253 -5.86 -2.29 4.91
CA LYS A 253 -4.56 -2.90 5.21
C LYS A 253 -4.66 -3.88 6.39
N LEU A 254 -3.81 -4.89 6.41
CA LEU A 254 -3.74 -5.87 7.50
C LEU A 254 -3.40 -5.22 8.85
N VAL A 255 -3.89 -5.84 9.94
CA VAL A 255 -3.81 -5.34 11.34
C VAL A 255 -2.38 -5.08 11.85
N SER A 256 -1.34 -5.63 11.21
CA SER A 256 0.06 -5.34 11.57
C SER A 256 0.44 -3.86 11.44
N ASP A 257 -0.35 -3.07 10.69
CA ASP A 257 -0.09 -1.65 10.43
C ASP A 257 -1.04 -0.70 11.21
N PHE A 258 -1.87 -1.23 12.12
CA PHE A 258 -2.75 -0.41 12.96
C PHE A 258 -2.03 0.00 14.24
N ASP A 259 -1.29 1.09 14.19
CA ASP A 259 -0.95 1.85 15.40
C ASP A 259 -2.24 2.46 16.00
N SER A 260 -2.38 2.35 17.31
CA SER A 260 -3.57 2.69 18.08
C SER A 260 -4.05 4.16 17.99
N ASP A 261 -3.28 5.03 17.33
CA ASP A 261 -3.55 6.47 17.22
C ASP A 261 -3.90 6.94 15.79
N VAL A 262 -4.00 6.04 14.80
CA VAL A 262 -4.35 6.42 13.42
C VAL A 262 -5.86 6.37 13.23
N ASN A 263 -6.41 7.51 12.79
CA ASN A 263 -7.82 7.68 12.42
C ASN A 263 -8.22 6.60 11.38
N THR A 264 -8.96 5.60 11.79
CA THR A 264 -9.30 4.37 11.03
C THR A 264 -9.98 4.67 9.69
N ALA A 265 -10.73 5.78 9.62
CA ALA A 265 -11.35 6.24 8.38
C ALA A 265 -10.30 6.61 7.31
N LYS A 266 -9.07 6.99 7.70
CA LYS A 266 -7.96 7.31 6.78
C LYS A 266 -7.22 6.07 6.29
N SER A 267 -7.37 4.94 6.95
CA SER A 267 -6.74 3.66 6.54
C SER A 267 -7.53 2.92 5.46
N LEU A 268 -8.80 3.30 5.24
CA LEU A 268 -9.60 2.75 4.14
C LEU A 268 -9.18 3.41 2.82
N LYS A 269 -8.51 2.66 1.96
CA LYS A 269 -8.16 3.10 0.60
C LYS A 269 -9.20 2.59 -0.39
N LYS A 270 -9.63 3.46 -1.31
CA LYS A 270 -10.40 2.99 -2.48
C LYS A 270 -9.54 2.03 -3.29
N TYR A 271 -10.18 1.01 -3.86
CA TYR A 271 -9.50 0.16 -4.84
C TYR A 271 -8.94 1.01 -5.98
N THR A 272 -7.67 0.77 -6.28
CA THR A 272 -6.97 1.41 -7.39
C THR A 272 -7.15 0.59 -8.66
N ILE A 273 -6.87 1.18 -9.82
CA ILE A 273 -6.92 0.45 -11.09
C ILE A 273 -5.93 -0.73 -11.10
N ASN A 274 -4.78 -0.60 -10.46
CA ASN A 274 -3.79 -1.66 -10.34
C ASN A 274 -4.35 -2.88 -9.58
N GLU A 275 -5.12 -2.66 -8.52
CA GLU A 275 -5.77 -3.73 -7.74
C GLU A 275 -6.92 -4.39 -8.52
N LEU A 276 -7.61 -3.64 -9.39
CA LEU A 276 -8.68 -4.18 -10.25
C LEU A 276 -8.18 -5.02 -11.43
N MET A 277 -6.92 -4.88 -11.78
CA MET A 277 -6.34 -5.65 -12.89
C MET A 277 -5.93 -7.07 -12.46
N PHE A 278 -6.11 -7.41 -11.18
CA PHE A 278 -5.89 -8.74 -10.60
C PHE A 278 -4.68 -9.46 -11.21
N ARG A 279 -3.49 -9.03 -10.83
CA ARG A 279 -2.28 -9.77 -11.09
C ARG A 279 -1.71 -10.28 -9.79
N ASP A 280 -1.34 -11.54 -9.77
CA ASP A 280 -0.62 -12.15 -8.65
C ASP A 280 0.59 -11.29 -8.29
N THR A 281 0.70 -10.99 -7.02
CA THR A 281 1.92 -10.36 -6.52
C THR A 281 3.04 -11.38 -6.57
N ILE A 282 3.99 -11.20 -7.50
CA ILE A 282 5.20 -12.00 -7.54
C ILE A 282 6.00 -11.68 -6.28
N SER A 283 6.35 -12.70 -5.48
CA SER A 283 7.33 -12.59 -4.41
C SER A 283 8.71 -12.96 -4.95
N ILE A 284 9.75 -12.22 -4.60
CA ILE A 284 11.13 -12.63 -4.84
C ILE A 284 11.57 -13.43 -3.62
N ASP A 285 11.29 -14.74 -3.63
CA ASP A 285 11.68 -15.64 -2.56
C ASP A 285 12.97 -16.42 -2.91
N ASN A 286 13.59 -16.09 -4.04
CA ASN A 286 14.80 -16.73 -4.52
C ASN A 286 16.04 -16.17 -3.81
N PRO A 287 16.71 -16.93 -2.94
CA PRO A 287 17.91 -16.49 -2.22
C PRO A 287 19.03 -16.02 -3.16
N SER A 288 19.13 -16.60 -4.36
CA SER A 288 20.14 -16.24 -5.36
C SER A 288 19.99 -14.78 -5.83
N VAL A 289 18.76 -14.26 -5.89
CA VAL A 289 18.51 -12.84 -6.23
C VAL A 289 19.06 -11.95 -5.13
N ILE A 290 18.80 -12.27 -3.88
CA ILE A 290 19.26 -11.48 -2.73
C ILE A 290 20.80 -11.47 -2.68
N ASP A 291 21.44 -12.64 -2.85
CA ASP A 291 22.89 -12.79 -2.75
C ASP A 291 23.62 -12.10 -3.89
N MET A 292 23.00 -12.05 -5.09
CA MET A 292 23.56 -11.35 -6.23
C MET A 292 23.78 -9.85 -5.95
N PHE A 293 22.84 -9.20 -5.28
CA PHE A 293 22.89 -7.76 -5.06
C PHE A 293 23.57 -7.36 -3.75
N ARG A 294 23.66 -8.29 -2.80
CA ARG A 294 24.27 -8.03 -1.49
C ARG A 294 25.74 -7.63 -1.62
N LYS A 295 26.12 -6.52 -0.96
CA LYS A 295 27.49 -5.98 -0.94
C LYS A 295 28.05 -5.59 -2.32
N LYS A 296 27.20 -5.38 -3.34
CA LYS A 296 27.58 -4.94 -4.69
C LYS A 296 27.40 -3.45 -4.87
N THR A 297 28.17 -2.86 -5.77
CA THR A 297 27.95 -1.52 -6.32
C THR A 297 27.08 -1.66 -7.57
N ILE A 298 25.92 -1.02 -7.58
CA ILE A 298 24.91 -1.17 -8.62
C ILE A 298 24.63 0.20 -9.23
N LEU A 299 24.74 0.32 -10.55
CA LEU A 299 24.38 1.52 -11.31
C LEU A 299 23.03 1.33 -11.98
N VAL A 300 22.14 2.30 -11.82
CA VAL A 300 20.83 2.33 -12.51
C VAL A 300 20.74 3.61 -13.33
N THR A 301 20.81 3.48 -14.66
CA THR A 301 20.59 4.60 -15.58
C THR A 301 19.10 4.78 -15.87
N GLY A 302 18.66 6.01 -16.09
CA GLY A 302 17.22 6.32 -16.13
C GLY A 302 16.55 6.07 -14.79
N GLY A 303 17.32 6.23 -13.70
CA GLY A 303 16.92 5.88 -12.34
C GLY A 303 15.79 6.74 -11.77
N ALA A 304 15.52 7.89 -12.36
CA ALA A 304 14.37 8.73 -11.99
C ALA A 304 13.10 8.39 -12.81
N GLY A 305 13.18 7.51 -13.80
CA GLY A 305 12.05 6.98 -14.54
C GLY A 305 11.23 5.98 -13.73
N SER A 306 10.04 5.61 -14.24
CA SER A 306 9.12 4.71 -13.54
C SER A 306 9.69 3.32 -13.27
N ILE A 307 10.45 2.75 -14.21
CA ILE A 307 11.09 1.44 -14.06
C ILE A 307 12.37 1.57 -13.22
N GLY A 308 13.25 2.52 -13.58
CA GLY A 308 14.52 2.70 -12.87
C GLY A 308 14.34 2.99 -11.38
N SER A 309 13.41 3.87 -11.03
CA SER A 309 13.11 4.20 -9.62
C SER A 309 12.57 3.02 -8.82
N GLU A 310 11.76 2.17 -9.42
CA GLU A 310 11.27 0.96 -8.76
C GLU A 310 12.38 -0.10 -8.62
N ILE A 311 13.25 -0.26 -9.63
CA ILE A 311 14.44 -1.11 -9.51
C ILE A 311 15.32 -0.64 -8.35
N VAL A 312 15.59 0.68 -8.23
CA VAL A 312 16.34 1.26 -7.11
C VAL A 312 15.67 0.91 -5.77
N ASN A 313 14.34 1.07 -5.68
CA ASN A 313 13.57 0.78 -4.47
C ASN A 313 13.68 -0.70 -4.06
N GLN A 314 13.49 -1.63 -5.02
CA GLN A 314 13.57 -3.07 -4.74
C GLN A 314 14.99 -3.54 -4.40
N ILE A 315 16.01 -3.02 -5.10
CA ILE A 315 17.42 -3.35 -4.80
C ILE A 315 17.83 -2.86 -3.42
N ALA A 316 17.33 -1.72 -2.96
CA ALA A 316 17.64 -1.17 -1.64
C ALA A 316 17.24 -2.14 -0.51
N GLU A 317 16.19 -2.96 -0.69
CA GLU A 317 15.78 -3.98 0.27
C GLU A 317 16.84 -5.08 0.47
N PHE A 318 17.68 -5.36 -0.54
CA PHE A 318 18.72 -6.40 -0.52
C PHE A 318 20.06 -5.96 0.11
N LYS A 319 20.13 -4.74 0.63
CA LYS A 319 21.31 -4.18 1.32
C LYS A 319 22.58 -4.23 0.45
N PRO A 320 22.60 -3.60 -0.71
CA PRO A 320 23.79 -3.47 -1.54
C PRO A 320 24.87 -2.65 -0.82
N LYS A 321 26.12 -2.71 -1.33
CA LYS A 321 27.20 -1.83 -0.84
C LYS A 321 26.93 -0.37 -1.19
N ARG A 322 26.45 -0.13 -2.42
CA ARG A 322 26.12 1.20 -2.95
C ARG A 322 25.15 1.09 -4.12
N ILE A 323 24.24 2.04 -4.23
CA ILE A 323 23.41 2.24 -5.42
C ILE A 323 23.82 3.60 -6.02
N VAL A 324 24.13 3.63 -7.32
CA VAL A 324 24.36 4.85 -8.09
C VAL A 324 23.17 5.04 -9.01
N VAL A 325 22.44 6.13 -8.82
CA VAL A 325 21.23 6.48 -9.58
C VAL A 325 21.57 7.58 -10.55
N LEU A 326 21.50 7.30 -11.84
CA LEU A 326 21.87 8.23 -12.90
C LEU A 326 20.65 8.60 -13.74
N ASP A 327 20.42 9.90 -13.91
CA ASP A 327 19.36 10.43 -14.79
C ASP A 327 19.74 11.82 -15.30
N GLN A 328 19.23 12.22 -16.47
CA GLN A 328 19.38 13.59 -17.00
C GLN A 328 18.33 14.58 -16.46
N ALA A 329 17.27 14.08 -15.81
CA ALA A 329 16.15 14.87 -15.36
C ALA A 329 16.31 15.26 -13.87
N GLU A 330 16.75 16.49 -13.58
CA GLU A 330 17.08 16.98 -12.23
C GLU A 330 15.92 16.84 -11.25
N THR A 331 14.74 17.38 -11.56
CA THR A 331 13.61 17.38 -10.63
C THR A 331 13.10 15.97 -10.25
N PRO A 332 12.91 15.03 -11.18
CA PRO A 332 12.62 13.64 -10.83
C PRO A 332 13.73 12.97 -10.03
N LEU A 333 15.00 13.25 -10.35
CA LEU A 333 16.15 12.68 -9.63
C LEU A 333 16.17 13.13 -8.17
N ASN A 334 15.98 14.42 -7.91
CA ASN A 334 15.85 14.95 -6.54
C ASN A 334 14.66 14.31 -5.79
N SER A 335 13.53 14.08 -6.48
CA SER A 335 12.36 13.45 -5.86
C SER A 335 12.64 12.01 -5.41
N ILE A 336 13.40 11.24 -6.20
CA ILE A 336 13.85 9.90 -5.83
C ILE A 336 14.85 9.94 -4.68
N GLN A 337 15.80 10.87 -4.70
CA GLN A 337 16.76 11.07 -3.61
C GLN A 337 16.06 11.22 -2.26
N LEU A 338 15.06 12.10 -2.17
CA LEU A 338 14.30 12.33 -0.93
C LEU A 338 13.53 11.09 -0.49
N LYS A 339 12.93 10.36 -1.44
CA LYS A 339 12.17 9.12 -1.13
C LYS A 339 13.08 8.01 -0.60
N ILE A 340 14.21 7.77 -1.25
CA ILE A 340 15.15 6.71 -0.86
C ILE A 340 15.79 7.05 0.49
N ALA A 341 16.21 8.30 0.71
CA ALA A 341 16.76 8.74 1.99
C ALA A 341 15.77 8.53 3.16
N ALA A 342 14.48 8.77 2.94
CA ALA A 342 13.45 8.56 3.95
C ALA A 342 13.14 7.07 4.21
N ALA A 343 13.10 6.25 3.14
CA ALA A 343 12.73 4.83 3.24
C ALA A 343 13.91 3.94 3.67
N PHE A 344 15.13 4.27 3.25
CA PHE A 344 16.33 3.44 3.45
C PHE A 344 17.53 4.27 3.97
N PRO A 345 17.45 4.85 5.17
CA PRO A 345 18.47 5.77 5.70
C PRO A 345 19.86 5.13 5.89
N ASN A 346 19.94 3.80 5.91
CA ASN A 346 21.18 3.05 6.11
C ASN A 346 21.83 2.56 4.80
N ILE A 347 21.26 2.90 3.64
CA ILE A 347 21.80 2.50 2.34
C ILE A 347 22.56 3.67 1.72
N THR A 348 23.79 3.41 1.26
CA THR A 348 24.56 4.40 0.51
C THR A 348 23.99 4.53 -0.89
N CYS A 349 23.35 5.66 -1.20
CA CYS A 349 22.83 5.99 -2.52
C CYS A 349 23.49 7.28 -3.01
N GLU A 350 24.05 7.24 -4.24
CA GLU A 350 24.63 8.38 -4.93
C GLU A 350 23.72 8.77 -6.10
N PHE A 351 23.56 10.05 -6.35
CA PHE A 351 22.65 10.56 -7.38
C PHE A 351 23.44 11.42 -8.35
N GLU A 352 23.52 10.98 -9.59
CA GLU A 352 24.36 11.62 -10.61
C GLU A 352 23.49 12.19 -11.74
N LEU A 353 23.62 13.48 -11.99
CA LEU A 353 22.90 14.20 -13.04
C LEU A 353 23.72 14.15 -14.32
N VAL A 354 23.46 13.13 -15.18
CA VAL A 354 24.25 12.86 -16.39
C VAL A 354 23.36 12.45 -17.55
N ASP A 355 23.67 12.93 -18.75
CA ASP A 355 23.11 12.48 -20.02
C ASP A 355 23.94 11.31 -20.58
N ILE A 356 23.30 10.16 -20.80
CA ILE A 356 23.95 8.95 -21.35
C ILE A 356 24.53 9.15 -22.73
N THR A 357 24.16 10.20 -23.45
CA THR A 357 24.74 10.53 -24.78
C THR A 357 26.12 11.17 -24.67
N ASN A 358 26.52 11.64 -23.48
CA ASN A 358 27.86 12.16 -23.21
C ASN A 358 28.77 11.04 -22.68
N PHE A 359 29.56 10.46 -23.58
CA PHE A 359 30.45 9.35 -23.24
C PHE A 359 31.47 9.70 -22.15
N MET A 360 32.04 10.92 -22.19
CA MET A 360 33.05 11.35 -21.21
C MET A 360 32.47 11.38 -19.76
N GLU A 361 31.26 11.89 -19.59
CA GLU A 361 30.61 11.90 -18.28
C GLU A 361 30.26 10.47 -17.82
N ILE A 362 29.77 9.62 -18.70
CA ILE A 362 29.54 8.19 -18.42
C ILE A 362 30.84 7.50 -17.99
N GLU A 363 31.92 7.74 -18.70
CA GLU A 363 33.22 7.16 -18.38
C GLU A 363 33.69 7.58 -16.97
N MET A 364 33.59 8.86 -16.61
CA MET A 364 33.91 9.37 -15.28
C MET A 364 33.09 8.67 -14.19
N ILE A 365 31.81 8.40 -14.42
CA ILE A 365 30.95 7.67 -13.48
C ILE A 365 31.44 6.23 -13.28
N PHE A 366 31.78 5.53 -14.36
CA PHE A 366 32.30 4.17 -14.27
C PHE A 366 33.65 4.10 -13.59
N GLU A 367 34.54 5.05 -13.86
CA GLU A 367 35.86 5.18 -13.19
C GLU A 367 35.67 5.42 -11.67
N LYS A 368 34.82 6.37 -11.30
CA LYS A 368 34.55 6.75 -9.92
C LYS A 368 33.95 5.63 -9.08
N TYR A 369 32.99 4.89 -9.63
CA TYR A 369 32.19 3.95 -8.87
C TYR A 369 32.48 2.49 -9.14
N SER A 370 33.05 2.14 -10.28
CA SER A 370 33.36 0.76 -10.73
C SER A 370 32.19 -0.21 -10.47
N PRO A 371 31.02 -0.01 -11.12
CA PRO A 371 29.82 -0.76 -10.80
C PRO A 371 29.98 -2.24 -11.13
N ASP A 372 29.61 -3.13 -10.18
CA ASP A 372 29.55 -4.59 -10.40
C ASP A 372 28.39 -4.95 -11.35
N ILE A 373 27.25 -4.24 -11.23
CA ILE A 373 26.02 -4.52 -11.97
C ILE A 373 25.45 -3.19 -12.50
N VAL A 374 25.00 -3.21 -13.74
CA VAL A 374 24.32 -2.07 -14.39
C VAL A 374 22.91 -2.48 -14.79
N PHE A 375 21.91 -1.70 -14.37
CA PHE A 375 20.57 -1.73 -14.92
C PHE A 375 20.39 -0.53 -15.84
N HIS A 376 20.26 -0.78 -17.14
CA HIS A 376 20.12 0.26 -18.14
C HIS A 376 18.66 0.46 -18.53
N ALA A 377 17.99 1.42 -17.83
CA ALA A 377 16.59 1.77 -18.06
C ALA A 377 16.42 3.16 -18.73
N ALA A 378 17.52 3.88 -19.01
CA ALA A 378 17.48 5.16 -19.70
C ALA A 378 17.09 4.97 -21.16
N ALA A 379 16.00 5.58 -21.60
CA ALA A 379 15.55 5.61 -22.99
C ALA A 379 14.42 6.62 -23.19
N TYR A 380 14.24 7.11 -24.40
CA TYR A 380 13.01 7.76 -24.82
C TYR A 380 11.99 6.72 -25.30
N LYS A 381 10.70 6.85 -24.87
CA LYS A 381 9.66 5.83 -25.07
C LYS A 381 8.40 6.32 -25.80
N HIS A 382 8.21 7.62 -25.94
CA HIS A 382 6.97 8.18 -26.50
C HIS A 382 6.99 8.13 -28.03
N VAL A 383 6.28 7.15 -28.59
CA VAL A 383 6.23 6.89 -30.04
C VAL A 383 5.91 8.16 -30.84
N PRO A 384 4.82 8.94 -30.59
CA PRO A 384 4.50 10.10 -31.40
C PRO A 384 5.60 11.18 -31.40
N LEU A 385 6.26 11.39 -30.26
CA LEU A 385 7.36 12.35 -30.17
C LEU A 385 8.59 11.90 -30.96
N LEU A 386 8.88 10.60 -30.95
CA LEU A 386 10.04 10.06 -31.65
C LEU A 386 9.80 9.90 -33.15
N GLU A 387 8.55 9.80 -33.60
CA GLU A 387 8.22 9.88 -35.01
C GLU A 387 8.55 11.25 -35.62
N SER A 388 8.33 12.32 -34.81
CA SER A 388 8.67 13.70 -35.21
C SER A 388 10.13 14.06 -34.92
N ASN A 389 10.79 13.36 -33.96
CA ASN A 389 12.16 13.64 -33.51
C ASN A 389 13.04 12.38 -33.67
N PHE A 390 13.03 11.80 -34.84
CA PHE A 390 13.61 10.49 -35.08
C PHE A 390 15.11 10.39 -34.72
N MET A 391 15.87 11.48 -34.95
CA MET A 391 17.30 11.51 -34.59
C MET A 391 17.54 11.41 -33.08
N GLN A 392 16.59 11.86 -32.26
CA GLN A 392 16.71 11.73 -30.81
C GLN A 392 16.53 10.27 -30.35
N ALA A 393 15.73 9.47 -31.05
CA ALA A 393 15.65 8.03 -30.81
C ALA A 393 17.01 7.35 -31.07
N ILE A 394 17.68 7.69 -32.16
CA ILE A 394 19.01 7.15 -32.48
C ILE A 394 20.04 7.64 -31.47
N LYS A 395 20.09 8.95 -31.19
CA LYS A 395 21.09 9.52 -30.28
C LYS A 395 20.98 8.90 -28.87
N VAL A 396 19.79 8.84 -28.32
CA VAL A 396 19.59 8.40 -26.93
C VAL A 396 19.48 6.87 -26.82
N ASN A 397 18.57 6.25 -27.60
CA ASN A 397 18.30 4.82 -27.41
C ASN A 397 19.40 3.93 -28.03
N VAL A 398 20.06 4.37 -29.09
CA VAL A 398 21.14 3.60 -29.77
C VAL A 398 22.50 4.00 -29.21
N PHE A 399 22.96 5.25 -29.49
CA PHE A 399 24.30 5.67 -29.08
C PHE A 399 24.44 5.84 -27.57
N GLY A 400 23.41 6.32 -26.87
CA GLY A 400 23.39 6.37 -25.39
C GLY A 400 23.54 4.98 -24.78
N THR A 401 22.83 3.96 -25.30
CA THR A 401 22.98 2.57 -24.85
C THR A 401 24.39 2.06 -25.15
N LYS A 402 24.92 2.34 -26.35
CA LYS A 402 26.30 1.96 -26.72
C LYS A 402 27.32 2.57 -25.75
N ASN A 403 27.20 3.85 -25.40
CA ASN A 403 28.12 4.53 -24.49
C ASN A 403 28.16 3.85 -23.11
N VAL A 404 26.99 3.54 -22.55
CA VAL A 404 26.91 2.87 -21.23
C VAL A 404 27.47 1.44 -21.31
N LEU A 405 27.23 0.73 -22.42
CA LEU A 405 27.73 -0.61 -22.63
C LEU A 405 29.25 -0.63 -22.81
N ASP A 406 29.81 0.28 -23.61
CA ASP A 406 31.26 0.41 -23.83
C ASP A 406 31.99 0.73 -22.52
N ALA A 407 31.44 1.62 -21.70
CA ALA A 407 31.97 1.89 -20.36
C ALA A 407 31.90 0.65 -19.47
N ALA A 408 30.79 -0.11 -19.50
CA ALA A 408 30.64 -1.34 -18.71
C ALA A 408 31.69 -2.39 -19.11
N LEU A 409 31.99 -2.52 -20.41
CA LEU A 409 33.05 -3.40 -20.91
C LEU A 409 34.44 -2.92 -20.48
N LYS A 410 34.74 -1.61 -20.61
CA LYS A 410 36.02 -1.01 -20.25
C LYS A 410 36.35 -1.14 -18.76
N TYR A 411 35.38 -0.96 -17.89
CA TYR A 411 35.54 -0.95 -16.42
C TYR A 411 35.20 -2.28 -15.75
N ASN A 412 35.20 -3.39 -16.50
CA ASN A 412 35.03 -4.76 -16.01
C ASN A 412 33.76 -4.98 -15.17
N THR A 413 32.67 -4.35 -15.54
CA THR A 413 31.34 -4.64 -14.99
C THR A 413 31.04 -6.13 -15.22
N LYS A 414 30.45 -6.77 -14.23
CA LYS A 414 30.17 -8.23 -14.31
C LYS A 414 28.85 -8.52 -15.00
N ARG A 415 27.87 -7.62 -14.86
CA ARG A 415 26.52 -7.85 -15.36
C ARG A 415 25.87 -6.56 -15.85
N PHE A 416 25.26 -6.63 -17.03
CA PHE A 416 24.56 -5.53 -17.68
C PHE A 416 23.15 -5.97 -18.04
N VAL A 417 22.14 -5.41 -17.40
CA VAL A 417 20.72 -5.73 -17.62
C VAL A 417 20.09 -4.59 -18.41
N PHE A 418 19.76 -4.86 -19.66
CA PHE A 418 19.16 -3.90 -20.58
C PHE A 418 17.63 -4.01 -20.58
N ILE A 419 16.96 -2.90 -20.29
CA ILE A 419 15.50 -2.82 -20.30
C ILE A 419 15.01 -2.49 -21.71
N SER A 420 14.33 -3.44 -22.36
CA SER A 420 13.72 -3.29 -23.67
C SER A 420 12.19 -3.34 -23.59
N THR A 421 11.52 -3.53 -24.71
CA THR A 421 10.07 -3.41 -24.86
C THR A 421 9.52 -4.42 -25.87
N ASP A 422 8.22 -4.74 -25.77
CA ASP A 422 7.46 -5.47 -26.77
C ASP A 422 7.50 -4.83 -28.17
N LYS A 423 7.66 -3.50 -28.23
CA LYS A 423 7.70 -2.72 -29.47
C LYS A 423 9.00 -2.90 -30.27
N ALA A 424 10.00 -3.54 -29.69
CA ALA A 424 11.22 -3.96 -30.41
C ALA A 424 10.98 -5.21 -31.27
N VAL A 425 9.88 -5.93 -31.08
CA VAL A 425 9.48 -7.09 -31.88
C VAL A 425 8.70 -6.63 -33.10
N ASN A 426 9.14 -7.01 -34.30
CA ASN A 426 8.54 -6.56 -35.58
C ASN A 426 8.18 -5.06 -35.52
N PRO A 427 9.16 -4.17 -35.33
CA PRO A 427 8.89 -2.77 -35.04
C PRO A 427 8.14 -2.09 -36.20
N THR A 428 7.17 -1.23 -35.83
CA THR A 428 6.37 -0.43 -36.80
C THR A 428 6.58 1.06 -36.65
N ASN A 429 7.50 1.45 -35.78
CA ASN A 429 7.83 2.83 -35.48
C ASN A 429 9.30 2.98 -35.10
N ILE A 430 9.80 4.22 -35.20
CA ILE A 430 11.21 4.57 -34.94
C ILE A 430 11.62 4.22 -33.50
N MET A 431 10.77 4.42 -32.51
CA MET A 431 11.08 4.08 -31.12
C MET A 431 11.34 2.57 -30.97
N GLY A 432 10.46 1.71 -31.50
CA GLY A 432 10.64 0.25 -31.49
C GLY A 432 11.90 -0.17 -32.24
N ALA A 433 12.14 0.38 -33.44
CA ALA A 433 13.34 0.13 -34.24
C ALA A 433 14.63 0.53 -33.50
N SER A 434 14.64 1.70 -32.83
CA SER A 434 15.80 2.14 -32.04
C SER A 434 16.13 1.21 -30.88
N LYS A 435 15.09 0.67 -30.21
CA LYS A 435 15.27 -0.32 -29.13
C LYS A 435 15.77 -1.66 -29.68
N ARG A 436 15.26 -2.09 -30.85
CA ARG A 436 15.75 -3.31 -31.52
C ARG A 436 17.22 -3.19 -31.92
N ILE A 437 17.65 -2.06 -32.48
CA ILE A 437 19.09 -1.80 -32.78
C ILE A 437 19.92 -1.90 -31.49
N ALA A 438 19.45 -1.31 -30.39
CA ALA A 438 20.16 -1.38 -29.10
C ALA A 438 20.27 -2.82 -28.56
N GLU A 439 19.26 -3.66 -28.75
CA GLU A 439 19.33 -5.10 -28.44
C GLU A 439 20.37 -5.81 -29.28
N ILE A 440 20.40 -5.54 -30.58
CA ILE A 440 21.38 -6.12 -31.53
C ILE A 440 22.81 -5.71 -31.12
N ILE A 441 23.05 -4.44 -30.75
CA ILE A 441 24.34 -3.97 -30.24
C ILE A 441 24.72 -4.75 -28.97
N ALA A 442 23.79 -4.88 -28.02
CA ALA A 442 24.03 -5.56 -26.75
C ALA A 442 24.40 -7.05 -26.98
N GLN A 443 23.62 -7.77 -27.81
CA GLN A 443 23.91 -9.17 -28.15
C GLN A 443 25.24 -9.33 -28.89
N SER A 444 25.48 -8.53 -29.92
CA SER A 444 26.73 -8.63 -30.70
C SER A 444 27.97 -8.34 -29.86
N SER A 445 27.84 -7.40 -28.90
CA SER A 445 28.93 -7.08 -27.95
C SER A 445 29.19 -8.25 -26.98
N PHE A 446 28.17 -8.99 -26.57
CA PHE A 446 28.34 -10.20 -25.75
C PHE A 446 29.11 -11.28 -26.52
N PHE A 447 28.67 -11.62 -27.72
CA PHE A 447 29.28 -12.70 -28.51
C PHE A 447 30.67 -12.39 -29.05
N LYS A 448 31.09 -11.10 -29.11
CA LYS A 448 32.47 -10.69 -29.46
C LYS A 448 33.48 -10.97 -28.34
N GLN A 449 33.05 -11.06 -27.08
CA GLN A 449 33.95 -11.17 -25.95
C GLN A 449 34.69 -12.51 -25.95
N ASN A 450 36.03 -12.44 -25.93
CA ASN A 450 36.92 -13.60 -25.82
C ASN A 450 37.66 -13.50 -24.48
N GLY A 451 37.46 -14.43 -23.54
CA GLY A 451 38.24 -14.48 -22.30
C GLY A 451 37.49 -14.96 -21.06
N ASN A 452 38.23 -15.09 -19.94
CA ASN A 452 37.74 -15.65 -18.68
C ASN A 452 36.85 -14.69 -17.83
N GLN A 453 36.81 -13.40 -18.17
CA GLN A 453 35.97 -12.40 -17.49
C GLN A 453 35.04 -11.74 -18.50
N GLN A 454 33.94 -12.42 -18.79
CA GLN A 454 32.98 -11.93 -19.77
C GLN A 454 31.88 -11.14 -19.06
N LEU A 455 31.60 -9.91 -19.55
CA LEU A 455 30.42 -9.14 -19.13
C LEU A 455 29.16 -9.91 -19.53
N GLN A 456 28.34 -10.32 -18.57
CA GLN A 456 27.06 -10.97 -18.84
C GLN A 456 26.05 -9.89 -19.24
N ILE A 457 25.62 -9.90 -20.49
CA ILE A 457 24.69 -8.94 -21.06
C ILE A 457 23.32 -9.62 -21.16
N ILE A 458 22.35 -9.14 -20.42
CA ILE A 458 21.00 -9.70 -20.32
C ILE A 458 20.02 -8.64 -20.83
N ILE A 459 19.12 -9.04 -21.72
CA ILE A 459 18.11 -8.17 -22.31
C ILE A 459 16.74 -8.61 -21.80
N THR A 460 15.86 -7.67 -21.43
CA THR A 460 14.51 -7.98 -20.97
C THR A 460 13.47 -7.22 -21.79
N ARG A 461 12.47 -7.94 -22.31
CA ARG A 461 11.33 -7.40 -23.05
C ARG A 461 10.03 -7.60 -22.29
N PHE A 462 9.28 -6.54 -22.13
CA PHE A 462 7.92 -6.58 -21.60
C PHE A 462 7.05 -5.46 -22.19
N GLY A 463 5.74 -5.63 -22.07
CA GLY A 463 4.76 -4.69 -22.61
C GLY A 463 4.54 -3.46 -21.74
N ASN A 464 3.31 -2.90 -21.79
CA ASN A 464 3.02 -1.68 -21.06
C ASN A 464 2.97 -1.94 -19.54
N VAL A 465 3.40 -0.95 -18.78
CA VAL A 465 3.30 -0.96 -17.31
C VAL A 465 2.28 0.07 -16.83
N LEU A 466 1.41 -0.35 -15.90
CA LEU A 466 0.33 0.47 -15.37
C LEU A 466 0.87 1.64 -14.54
N GLY A 467 0.30 2.83 -14.75
CA GLY A 467 0.62 4.02 -13.96
C GLY A 467 2.02 4.60 -14.19
N SER A 468 2.73 4.18 -15.25
CA SER A 468 4.01 4.79 -15.61
C SER A 468 3.81 6.23 -16.11
N ASN A 469 4.84 7.08 -15.95
CA ASN A 469 4.82 8.48 -16.41
C ASN A 469 4.40 8.58 -17.88
N GLY A 470 3.41 9.44 -18.15
CA GLY A 470 2.85 9.64 -19.49
C GLY A 470 2.06 8.44 -20.04
N SER A 471 1.63 7.50 -19.17
CA SER A 471 0.80 6.37 -19.57
C SER A 471 -0.66 6.76 -19.79
N VAL A 472 -1.40 5.89 -20.50
CA VAL A 472 -2.84 6.05 -20.75
C VAL A 472 -3.65 6.12 -19.45
N VAL A 473 -3.24 5.48 -18.38
CA VAL A 473 -3.91 5.53 -17.07
C VAL A 473 -3.86 6.95 -16.49
N ASN A 474 -2.68 7.57 -16.47
CA ASN A 474 -2.53 8.93 -15.95
C ASN A 474 -3.30 9.94 -16.81
N LEU A 475 -3.31 9.75 -18.13
CA LEU A 475 -4.10 10.59 -19.05
C LEU A 475 -5.61 10.47 -18.75
N PHE A 476 -6.11 9.25 -18.56
CA PHE A 476 -7.52 9.03 -18.24
C PHE A 476 -7.89 9.60 -16.87
N GLU A 477 -7.02 9.47 -15.85
CA GLU A 477 -7.24 10.09 -14.54
C GLU A 477 -7.37 11.62 -14.65
N GLU A 478 -6.50 12.27 -15.41
CA GLU A 478 -6.54 13.71 -15.64
C GLU A 478 -7.82 14.12 -16.39
N GLN A 479 -8.20 13.39 -17.45
CA GLN A 479 -9.42 13.64 -18.21
C GLN A 479 -10.68 13.45 -17.36
N ILE A 480 -10.72 12.41 -16.51
CA ILE A 480 -11.82 12.17 -15.57
C ILE A 480 -11.94 13.31 -14.55
N GLN A 481 -10.80 13.79 -14.01
CA GLN A 481 -10.78 14.92 -13.06
C GLN A 481 -11.29 16.20 -13.69
N LYS A 482 -10.99 16.44 -14.97
CA LYS A 482 -11.47 17.59 -15.76
C LYS A 482 -12.94 17.46 -16.18
N GLY A 483 -13.59 16.32 -15.98
CA GLY A 483 -14.98 16.08 -16.36
C GLY A 483 -15.17 15.43 -17.74
N GLY A 484 -14.09 14.98 -18.37
CA GLY A 484 -14.10 14.31 -19.68
C GLY A 484 -13.98 15.27 -20.86
N PRO A 485 -14.14 14.76 -22.11
CA PRO A 485 -14.27 13.33 -22.43
C PRO A 485 -12.97 12.57 -22.27
N ILE A 486 -13.05 11.23 -22.16
CA ILE A 486 -11.88 10.35 -22.29
C ILE A 486 -11.60 10.11 -23.77
N THR A 487 -10.34 10.22 -24.18
CA THR A 487 -9.90 9.98 -25.55
C THR A 487 -9.24 8.62 -25.70
N VAL A 488 -9.77 7.77 -26.58
CA VAL A 488 -9.24 6.46 -26.95
C VAL A 488 -8.93 6.48 -28.44
N THR A 489 -7.78 5.91 -28.84
CA THR A 489 -7.35 6.02 -30.25
C THR A 489 -8.17 5.12 -31.19
N HIS A 490 -8.64 3.95 -30.74
CA HIS A 490 -9.49 3.08 -31.54
C HIS A 490 -10.39 2.20 -30.64
N PRO A 491 -11.63 1.86 -31.05
CA PRO A 491 -12.52 1.02 -30.23
C PRO A 491 -11.97 -0.38 -29.91
N GLU A 492 -11.21 -0.96 -30.83
CA GLU A 492 -10.65 -2.32 -30.71
C GLU A 492 -9.21 -2.37 -30.23
N ILE A 493 -8.62 -1.19 -29.94
CA ILE A 493 -7.22 -1.16 -29.46
C ILE A 493 -7.08 -1.90 -28.13
N ASN A 494 -6.14 -2.81 -28.06
CA ASN A 494 -5.80 -3.50 -26.85
C ASN A 494 -4.31 -3.41 -26.53
N ARG A 495 -3.97 -3.64 -25.27
CA ARG A 495 -2.57 -3.65 -24.79
C ARG A 495 -2.42 -4.69 -23.70
N PHE A 496 -1.23 -5.26 -23.64
CA PHE A 496 -0.79 -6.03 -22.48
C PHE A 496 -0.38 -5.07 -21.37
N PHE A 497 -0.77 -5.37 -20.15
CA PHE A 497 -0.39 -4.57 -18.99
C PHE A 497 0.22 -5.43 -17.89
N MET A 498 1.17 -4.87 -17.19
CA MET A 498 1.80 -5.41 -15.99
C MET A 498 1.93 -4.29 -14.94
N THR A 499 1.99 -4.60 -13.66
CA THR A 499 2.31 -3.57 -12.67
C THR A 499 3.81 -3.26 -12.70
N ILE A 500 4.19 -2.02 -12.34
CA ILE A 500 5.62 -1.62 -12.30
C ILE A 500 6.40 -2.52 -11.32
N PRO A 501 5.93 -2.79 -10.08
CA PRO A 501 6.63 -3.71 -9.18
C PRO A 501 6.78 -5.13 -9.72
N GLU A 502 5.76 -5.67 -10.41
CA GLU A 502 5.82 -6.99 -11.05
C GLU A 502 6.90 -7.03 -12.14
N ALA A 503 6.89 -6.05 -13.06
CA ALA A 503 7.88 -5.96 -14.11
C ALA A 503 9.32 -5.88 -13.57
N CYS A 504 9.54 -5.05 -12.55
CA CYS A 504 10.87 -4.89 -11.94
C CYS A 504 11.33 -6.17 -11.22
N LYS A 505 10.43 -6.89 -10.54
CA LYS A 505 10.76 -8.19 -9.94
C LYS A 505 11.20 -9.21 -10.97
N LEU A 506 10.50 -9.30 -12.11
CA LEU A 506 10.90 -10.18 -13.21
C LEU A 506 12.22 -9.74 -13.85
N VAL A 507 12.51 -8.43 -13.93
CA VAL A 507 13.81 -7.91 -14.38
C VAL A 507 14.94 -8.34 -13.45
N LEU A 508 14.74 -8.25 -12.13
CA LEU A 508 15.75 -8.70 -11.15
C LEU A 508 15.97 -10.20 -11.23
N GLU A 509 14.91 -11.00 -11.41
CA GLU A 509 14.97 -12.44 -11.57
C GLU A 509 15.69 -12.83 -12.87
N ALA A 510 15.32 -12.23 -14.03
CA ALA A 510 15.98 -12.43 -15.32
C ALA A 510 17.44 -12.00 -15.25
N GLY A 511 17.72 -10.85 -14.61
CA GLY A 511 19.07 -10.36 -14.35
C GLY A 511 19.90 -11.33 -13.54
N THR A 512 19.31 -12.17 -12.71
CA THR A 512 19.99 -13.18 -11.89
C THR A 512 20.22 -14.47 -12.66
N MET A 513 19.22 -14.95 -13.42
CA MET A 513 19.29 -16.25 -14.11
C MET A 513 20.11 -16.22 -15.40
N GLY A 514 20.21 -15.06 -16.06
CA GLY A 514 20.87 -14.96 -17.35
C GLY A 514 22.36 -15.29 -17.31
N ALA A 515 22.85 -16.03 -18.29
CA ALA A 515 24.26 -16.35 -18.51
C ALA A 515 24.95 -15.35 -19.46
N GLY A 516 24.16 -14.59 -20.21
CA GLY A 516 24.56 -13.54 -21.13
C GLY A 516 24.21 -13.86 -22.60
N GLY A 517 23.84 -12.81 -23.35
CA GLY A 517 23.39 -12.90 -24.73
C GLY A 517 21.91 -13.22 -24.93
N GLU A 518 21.19 -13.59 -23.85
CA GLU A 518 19.77 -13.93 -23.91
C GLU A 518 18.90 -12.67 -23.96
N ILE A 519 17.75 -12.82 -24.65
CA ILE A 519 16.63 -11.88 -24.60
C ILE A 519 15.50 -12.57 -23.83
N PHE A 520 15.31 -12.17 -22.60
CA PHE A 520 14.18 -12.64 -21.78
C PHE A 520 12.91 -11.87 -22.13
N VAL A 521 11.83 -12.59 -22.34
CA VAL A 521 10.50 -12.04 -22.58
C VAL A 521 9.57 -12.43 -21.45
N PHE A 522 8.74 -11.49 -21.00
CA PHE A 522 7.84 -11.76 -19.89
C PHE A 522 6.45 -12.10 -20.39
N ASP A 523 5.84 -13.10 -19.75
CA ASP A 523 4.44 -13.44 -19.99
C ASP A 523 3.55 -12.31 -19.45
N MET A 524 2.95 -11.59 -20.39
CA MET A 524 2.08 -10.45 -20.12
C MET A 524 0.63 -10.85 -19.80
N GLY A 525 0.30 -12.14 -19.85
CA GLY A 525 -1.06 -12.64 -19.67
C GLY A 525 -1.99 -12.22 -20.81
N THR A 526 -3.25 -11.90 -20.50
CA THR A 526 -4.27 -11.53 -21.51
C THR A 526 -4.25 -10.03 -21.83
N PRO A 527 -4.44 -9.64 -23.09
CA PRO A 527 -4.53 -8.23 -23.47
C PRO A 527 -5.85 -7.62 -23.00
N ILE A 528 -5.83 -6.32 -22.75
CA ILE A 528 -6.98 -5.56 -22.23
C ILE A 528 -7.35 -4.49 -23.25
N PHE A 529 -8.64 -4.42 -23.60
CA PHE A 529 -9.16 -3.35 -24.43
C PHE A 529 -9.07 -2.01 -23.69
N ILE A 530 -8.50 -0.99 -24.35
CA ILE A 530 -8.32 0.33 -23.76
C ILE A 530 -9.66 0.99 -23.45
N LYS A 531 -10.69 0.71 -24.25
CA LYS A 531 -12.08 1.10 -23.98
C LYS A 531 -12.56 0.55 -22.62
N ASP A 532 -12.35 -0.74 -22.36
CA ASP A 532 -12.79 -1.36 -21.11
C ASP A 532 -12.05 -0.79 -19.91
N LEU A 533 -10.75 -0.47 -20.07
CA LEU A 533 -9.96 0.21 -19.08
C LEU A 533 -10.55 1.60 -18.78
N ALA A 534 -10.89 2.39 -19.82
CA ALA A 534 -11.52 3.69 -19.67
C ALA A 534 -12.85 3.61 -18.90
N GLU A 535 -13.73 2.70 -19.29
CA GLU A 535 -15.02 2.48 -18.61
C GLU A 535 -14.82 2.11 -17.12
N LYS A 536 -13.89 1.20 -16.81
CA LYS A 536 -13.57 0.82 -15.43
C LYS A 536 -13.08 2.03 -14.62
N MET A 537 -12.21 2.85 -15.19
CA MET A 537 -11.68 4.04 -14.52
C MET A 537 -12.78 5.10 -14.26
N ILE A 538 -13.68 5.34 -15.21
CA ILE A 538 -14.84 6.22 -15.00
C ILE A 538 -15.69 5.69 -13.83
N ARG A 539 -16.00 4.38 -13.80
CA ARG A 539 -16.79 3.76 -12.72
C ARG A 539 -16.10 3.85 -11.36
N LEU A 540 -14.77 3.66 -11.31
CA LEU A 540 -13.97 3.83 -10.07
C LEU A 540 -14.04 5.25 -9.52
N SER A 541 -14.15 6.25 -10.39
CA SER A 541 -14.35 7.66 -9.98
C SER A 541 -15.75 7.94 -9.45
N GLY A 542 -16.67 6.96 -9.52
CA GLY A 542 -18.07 7.08 -9.11
C GLY A 542 -18.97 7.69 -10.18
N LYS A 543 -18.48 7.83 -11.41
CA LYS A 543 -19.20 8.36 -12.57
C LYS A 543 -19.68 7.24 -13.49
N GLU A 544 -20.54 7.57 -14.45
CA GLU A 544 -21.15 6.61 -15.38
C GLU A 544 -20.63 6.86 -16.81
N PRO A 545 -20.02 5.83 -17.46
CA PRO A 545 -19.57 5.96 -18.85
C PRO A 545 -20.75 6.34 -19.77
N TYR A 546 -20.48 7.18 -20.76
CA TYR A 546 -21.44 7.67 -21.76
C TYR A 546 -22.64 8.49 -21.22
N LYS A 547 -22.65 8.77 -19.91
CA LYS A 547 -23.67 9.61 -19.27
C LYS A 547 -23.06 10.78 -18.53
N ASP A 548 -22.09 10.51 -17.66
CA ASP A 548 -21.37 11.53 -16.88
C ASP A 548 -20.03 11.91 -17.56
N ILE A 549 -19.42 10.95 -18.28
CA ILE A 549 -18.19 11.13 -19.06
C ILE A 549 -18.29 10.32 -20.35
N ASP A 550 -18.11 10.97 -21.47
CA ASP A 550 -18.05 10.33 -22.79
C ASP A 550 -16.67 9.75 -23.09
N ILE A 551 -16.64 8.72 -23.95
CA ILE A 551 -15.43 8.15 -24.55
C ILE A 551 -15.45 8.48 -26.03
N VAL A 552 -14.44 9.27 -26.47
CA VAL A 552 -14.30 9.73 -27.85
C VAL A 552 -13.15 9.01 -28.53
N TYR A 553 -13.33 8.60 -29.77
CA TYR A 553 -12.30 7.93 -30.57
C TYR A 553 -11.60 8.96 -31.46
N THR A 554 -10.26 8.98 -31.39
CA THR A 554 -9.43 10.01 -32.06
C THR A 554 -8.69 9.52 -33.31
N GLY A 555 -8.79 8.23 -33.66
CA GLY A 555 -7.93 7.60 -34.65
C GLY A 555 -6.59 7.13 -34.08
N LEU A 556 -5.98 6.14 -34.72
CA LEU A 556 -4.66 5.66 -34.35
C LEU A 556 -3.60 6.74 -34.62
N ARG A 557 -2.62 6.84 -33.73
CA ARG A 557 -1.49 7.77 -33.87
C ARG A 557 -0.44 7.21 -34.84
N PRO A 558 0.38 8.06 -35.48
CA PRO A 558 1.47 7.59 -36.33
C PRO A 558 2.36 6.56 -35.63
N GLY A 559 2.56 5.41 -36.25
CA GLY A 559 3.35 4.31 -35.71
C GLY A 559 2.68 3.48 -34.59
N GLU A 560 1.41 3.75 -34.26
CA GLU A 560 0.68 2.99 -33.23
C GLU A 560 0.03 1.73 -33.80
N LYS A 561 0.39 0.55 -33.25
CA LYS A 561 -0.24 -0.73 -33.60
C LYS A 561 -1.65 -0.83 -32.99
N LEU A 562 -2.59 -1.43 -33.73
CA LEU A 562 -3.91 -1.78 -33.17
C LEU A 562 -3.78 -2.87 -32.10
N TYR A 563 -2.97 -3.90 -32.39
CA TYR A 563 -2.64 -5.02 -31.49
C TYR A 563 -1.13 -5.12 -31.33
N GLU A 564 -0.66 -5.39 -30.11
CA GLU A 564 0.75 -5.66 -29.86
C GLU A 564 1.08 -7.15 -30.07
N GLU A 565 2.33 -7.46 -30.41
CA GLU A 565 2.80 -8.83 -30.60
C GLU A 565 2.72 -9.63 -29.29
N LEU A 566 2.35 -10.91 -29.41
CA LEU A 566 2.40 -11.83 -28.28
C LEU A 566 3.85 -12.20 -28.01
N LEU A 567 4.40 -11.75 -26.88
CA LEU A 567 5.80 -12.03 -26.51
C LEU A 567 6.02 -13.50 -26.13
N ALA A 568 5.04 -14.15 -25.53
CA ALA A 568 5.11 -15.52 -25.01
C ALA A 568 4.63 -16.55 -26.06
N ASP A 569 5.03 -16.38 -27.34
CA ASP A 569 4.74 -17.37 -28.39
C ASP A 569 5.65 -18.59 -28.23
N SER A 570 5.07 -19.73 -27.88
CA SER A 570 5.80 -20.99 -27.66
C SER A 570 6.57 -21.50 -28.89
N SER A 571 6.23 -21.04 -30.10
CA SER A 571 6.96 -21.39 -31.33
C SER A 571 8.27 -20.61 -31.50
N LYS A 572 8.42 -19.49 -30.77
CA LYS A 572 9.56 -18.55 -30.87
C LYS A 572 10.29 -18.33 -29.55
N THR A 573 9.94 -19.07 -28.51
CA THR A 573 10.52 -18.91 -27.19
C THR A 573 10.88 -20.25 -26.53
N LEU A 574 11.87 -20.22 -25.65
CA LEU A 574 12.28 -21.33 -24.81
C LEU A 574 11.84 -21.07 -23.36
N PRO A 575 11.39 -22.11 -22.62
CA PRO A 575 11.01 -21.96 -21.21
C PRO A 575 12.24 -21.75 -20.32
N THR A 576 12.02 -21.10 -19.18
CA THR A 576 12.98 -21.04 -18.06
C THR A 576 12.43 -21.76 -16.85
N TYR A 577 13.16 -21.76 -15.73
CA TYR A 577 12.62 -22.28 -14.46
C TYR A 577 11.49 -21.40 -13.87
N HIS A 578 11.41 -20.15 -14.31
CA HIS A 578 10.36 -19.21 -13.87
C HIS A 578 9.23 -19.18 -14.90
N SER A 579 8.02 -19.58 -14.48
CA SER A 579 6.86 -19.74 -15.38
C SER A 579 6.48 -18.50 -16.20
N LYS A 580 6.82 -17.29 -15.71
CA LYS A 580 6.51 -16.02 -16.38
C LYS A 580 7.70 -15.45 -17.19
N ILE A 581 8.84 -16.13 -17.25
CA ILE A 581 10.02 -15.68 -17.98
C ILE A 581 10.39 -16.72 -19.03
N LEU A 582 10.48 -16.29 -20.28
CA LEU A 582 10.86 -17.10 -21.43
C LEU A 582 12.09 -16.48 -22.11
N ILE A 583 12.77 -17.23 -22.97
CA ILE A 583 13.92 -16.75 -23.77
C ILE A 583 13.49 -16.65 -25.23
N ALA A 584 13.61 -15.47 -25.85
CA ALA A 584 13.35 -15.28 -27.27
C ALA A 584 14.45 -15.89 -28.14
N GLN A 585 14.06 -16.48 -29.27
CA GLN A 585 14.94 -17.05 -30.26
C GLN A 585 15.12 -16.08 -31.45
N ASP A 586 15.80 -14.94 -31.22
CA ASP A 586 16.05 -13.92 -32.23
C ASP A 586 17.36 -14.18 -32.96
N PRO A 587 17.50 -13.76 -34.24
CA PRO A 587 18.77 -13.84 -34.98
C PRO A 587 19.87 -13.02 -34.31
N ILE A 588 21.09 -13.57 -34.30
CA ILE A 588 22.29 -12.91 -33.76
C ILE A 588 23.08 -12.32 -34.95
N HIS A 589 23.41 -11.03 -34.84
CA HIS A 589 24.21 -10.32 -35.83
C HIS A 589 25.69 -10.32 -35.44
N SER A 590 26.59 -10.46 -36.44
CA SER A 590 28.01 -10.37 -36.16
C SER A 590 28.42 -8.94 -35.76
N HIS A 591 29.43 -8.83 -34.90
CA HIS A 591 29.88 -7.54 -34.39
C HIS A 591 30.42 -6.62 -35.50
N GLU A 592 31.02 -7.19 -36.56
CA GLU A 592 31.54 -6.45 -37.71
C GLU A 592 30.40 -5.76 -38.47
N ILE A 593 29.28 -6.48 -38.71
CA ILE A 593 28.11 -5.92 -39.40
C ILE A 593 27.50 -4.78 -38.54
N VAL A 594 27.38 -5.00 -37.24
CA VAL A 594 26.84 -3.99 -36.30
C VAL A 594 27.76 -2.77 -36.25
N GLY A 595 29.08 -2.97 -36.20
CA GLY A 595 30.08 -1.90 -36.23
C GLY A 595 29.99 -1.04 -37.51
N ALA A 596 29.99 -1.67 -38.67
CA ALA A 596 29.86 -0.97 -39.96
C ALA A 596 28.53 -0.18 -40.05
N PHE A 597 27.44 -0.73 -39.51
CA PHE A 597 26.16 -0.04 -39.47
C PHE A 597 26.22 1.20 -38.54
N LEU A 598 26.83 1.08 -37.37
CA LEU A 598 26.98 2.20 -36.44
C LEU A 598 27.86 3.31 -36.99
N ASP A 599 28.93 2.96 -37.67
CA ASP A 599 29.79 3.92 -38.35
C ASP A 599 29.03 4.67 -39.45
N LYS A 600 28.21 3.96 -40.23
CA LYS A 600 27.29 4.57 -41.20
C LYS A 600 26.29 5.52 -40.53
N LEU A 601 25.67 5.12 -39.43
CA LEU A 601 24.75 5.98 -38.69
C LEU A 601 25.41 7.24 -38.11
N ASN A 602 26.67 7.14 -37.70
CA ASN A 602 27.40 8.27 -37.10
C ASN A 602 27.92 9.25 -38.16
N GLN A 603 28.29 8.76 -39.35
CA GLN A 603 28.84 9.58 -40.44
C GLN A 603 27.77 10.21 -41.34
N SER A 604 26.55 9.65 -41.36
CA SER A 604 25.47 10.09 -42.24
C SER A 604 24.69 11.24 -41.61
N THR A 605 24.49 12.33 -42.35
CA THR A 605 23.51 13.36 -42.05
C THR A 605 22.18 12.94 -42.65
N PHE A 606 21.33 12.29 -41.85
CA PHE A 606 19.97 11.95 -42.28
C PHE A 606 19.12 13.24 -42.32
N THR A 607 18.82 13.69 -43.52
CA THR A 607 18.03 14.91 -43.74
C THR A 607 16.54 14.63 -43.67
N THR A 608 16.14 13.41 -44.01
CA THR A 608 14.74 12.98 -43.96
C THR A 608 14.55 11.73 -43.08
N LYS A 609 13.35 11.55 -42.61
CA LYS A 609 12.95 10.35 -41.87
C LYS A 609 13.09 9.09 -42.74
N ASN A 610 12.80 9.20 -44.04
CA ASN A 610 12.89 8.08 -44.99
C ASN A 610 14.34 7.58 -45.16
N ASP A 611 15.32 8.49 -45.22
CA ASP A 611 16.75 8.10 -45.30
C ASP A 611 17.16 7.26 -44.09
N LEU A 612 16.66 7.63 -42.90
CA LEU A 612 16.90 6.84 -41.67
C LEU A 612 16.19 5.49 -41.73
N ILE A 613 14.95 5.43 -42.21
CA ILE A 613 14.17 4.18 -42.35
C ILE A 613 14.89 3.18 -43.25
N GLU A 614 15.38 3.63 -44.38
CA GLU A 614 16.16 2.77 -45.30
C GLU A 614 17.42 2.22 -44.62
N ALA A 615 18.18 3.08 -43.96
CA ALA A 615 19.35 2.65 -43.22
C ALA A 615 19.02 1.64 -42.12
N VAL A 616 17.94 1.88 -41.34
CA VAL A 616 17.51 0.99 -40.27
C VAL A 616 17.09 -0.39 -40.77
N LYS A 617 16.45 -0.48 -41.94
CA LYS A 617 16.05 -1.76 -42.57
C LYS A 617 17.26 -2.67 -42.94
N GLU A 618 18.45 -2.11 -43.06
CA GLU A 618 19.66 -2.92 -43.31
C GLU A 618 20.01 -3.83 -42.14
N ILE A 619 19.75 -3.36 -40.89
CA ILE A 619 20.07 -4.12 -39.67
C ILE A 619 18.81 -4.69 -38.99
N VAL A 620 17.64 -4.12 -39.24
CA VAL A 620 16.34 -4.55 -38.73
C VAL A 620 15.41 -4.77 -39.93
N PRO A 621 15.59 -5.85 -40.71
CA PRO A 621 14.79 -6.10 -41.92
C PRO A 621 13.31 -6.29 -41.63
N GLU A 622 12.93 -6.69 -40.41
CA GLU A 622 11.58 -6.83 -39.95
C GLU A 622 10.88 -5.47 -39.65
N PHE A 623 11.58 -4.35 -39.78
CA PHE A 623 11.01 -3.02 -39.57
C PHE A 623 10.06 -2.63 -40.71
N ILE A 624 8.77 -2.48 -40.40
CA ILE A 624 7.72 -2.08 -41.32
C ILE A 624 7.13 -0.76 -40.84
N GLN A 625 7.54 0.36 -41.47
CA GLN A 625 6.95 1.67 -41.17
C GLN A 625 5.48 1.69 -41.57
N MET A 626 4.57 1.98 -40.62
CA MET A 626 3.16 2.21 -40.95
C MET A 626 2.98 3.52 -41.70
N PRO A 627 2.17 3.56 -42.79
CA PRO A 627 1.84 4.79 -43.49
C PRO A 627 1.17 5.81 -42.58
N GLU A 628 1.48 7.10 -42.78
CA GLU A 628 0.88 8.19 -42.00
C GLU A 628 -0.64 8.37 -42.26
N GLU A 629 -1.12 7.93 -43.41
CA GLU A 629 -2.54 8.08 -43.83
C GLU A 629 -3.54 7.16 -43.10
N GLN A 630 -3.11 6.08 -42.43
CA GLN A 630 -4.02 5.22 -41.65
C GLN A 630 -4.38 5.78 -40.26
N SER A 631 -3.86 6.96 -39.92
CA SER A 631 -4.12 7.60 -38.63
C SER A 631 -5.34 8.56 -38.63
N ALA A 632 -6.04 8.73 -39.74
CA ALA A 632 -7.10 9.75 -39.90
C ALA A 632 -8.51 9.21 -40.25
N THR A 633 -8.72 7.89 -40.19
CA THR A 633 -10.06 7.30 -40.45
C THR A 633 -10.66 6.59 -39.24
#